data_2f060b2a39d934a663736cad8426f9ef
#
_entry.id   2f060b2a39d934a663736cad8426f9ef
#
_cell.length_a   1.000
_cell.length_b   1.000
_cell.length_c   1.000
_cell.angle_alpha   90.00
_cell.angle_beta   90.00
_cell.angle_gamma   90.00
#
_symmetry.space_group_name_H-M   'P 1'
#
loop_
_entity.id
_entity.type
_entity.pdbx_description
1 polymer ?
#
loop_
_entity_poly.entity_id
_entity_poly.type
_entity_poly.pdbx_seq_one_letter_code
_entity_poly.pdbx_strand_id
1 'polypeptide(L)'
;VYNPALQHKLHELVKSHKIKDAKFVERFTANIDDIQSHFNAIYGNHPHAANLFQSLLNSICQAFVDRSDDLKKRDAQKEKKGQWFLSQDLVGMSLYVDRFAGQIYDLPGKLPYLQKLGVNFLHLMPLFKSPEGESDGGYAVEDFRVVEDRLGSIEDLRNFQSALQKEDMYLMIDIVLNHTSHHHEWAKLAKSGIKEYQEYFYMYEDRRIPDQMEETMPEIFPESSPGSFTYDEKLDKWVMTVFHHYQWDLNYTNPKVFIEMLGNVFFYANLGVDVVRIDAPAFIWKQVGTSCQNLPEAHQLLQLIKMCTEVATPGMAILGEAIVAPAQIMEYFGTGRYATHECDFAYNATQMAVQWDALATGDVRIMQNAQHELLRKPLGATWLTYTRCHDDIGLGYDDYMIEQAGFTPYDHRSYIKNYYSGAQPGSPAKGALFAVNPKTQDARLSGSLASLCGLESAIEKNDKAAIQTSIDKIILMQAMSMFVGGVPMLFYGDEAGYTNDYSYLNDSGKSYDNRWMHRPIINWERNKSVSKKGTTENQVYTALQQLIKLRRSLPIVADLKNIKWLENHNNSIAGFVRYIGEEKITCLFNFSSAPQEITWFIMDSNGQRPAQVKDLWSGESLNVGMDHDHLGLAPYQFRILK
;
A
#
# COMPACT_ATOMS: atom_id res chain seq x y z
N VAL A 1 -16.01 -28.78 -8.05
CA VAL A 1 -16.67 -30.12 -8.08
C VAL A 1 -17.04 -30.47 -6.65
N TYR A 2 -18.32 -30.70 -6.37
CA TYR A 2 -18.83 -31.08 -5.04
C TYR A 2 -18.21 -32.44 -4.61
N ASN A 3 -17.58 -32.44 -3.43
CA ASN A 3 -16.98 -33.65 -2.85
C ASN A 3 -17.72 -34.06 -1.57
N PRO A 4 -18.58 -35.09 -1.61
CA PRO A 4 -19.36 -35.51 -0.45
C PRO A 4 -18.53 -35.92 0.76
N ALA A 5 -17.38 -36.56 0.56
CA ALA A 5 -16.50 -36.97 1.66
C ALA A 5 -15.90 -35.74 2.38
N LEU A 6 -15.56 -34.70 1.63
CA LEU A 6 -15.04 -33.46 2.18
C LEU A 6 -16.13 -32.67 2.94
N GLN A 7 -17.36 -32.69 2.43
CA GLN A 7 -18.52 -32.10 3.13
C GLN A 7 -18.84 -32.83 4.44
N HIS A 8 -18.74 -34.14 4.45
CA HIS A 8 -18.91 -34.94 5.68
C HIS A 8 -17.84 -34.56 6.72
N LYS A 9 -16.58 -34.46 6.28
CA LYS A 9 -15.46 -34.02 7.14
C LYS A 9 -15.68 -32.63 7.72
N LEU A 10 -16.21 -31.70 6.93
CA LEU A 10 -16.59 -30.37 7.39
C LEU A 10 -17.61 -30.45 8.53
N HIS A 11 -18.66 -31.24 8.37
CA HIS A 11 -19.68 -31.39 9.41
C HIS A 11 -19.12 -31.95 10.71
N GLU A 12 -18.22 -32.93 10.63
CA GLU A 12 -17.54 -33.48 11.81
C GLU A 12 -16.67 -32.43 12.50
N LEU A 13 -15.94 -31.61 11.74
CA LEU A 13 -15.13 -30.51 12.26
C LEU A 13 -15.97 -29.46 12.97
N VAL A 14 -17.04 -29.01 12.35
CA VAL A 14 -17.98 -28.03 12.92
C VAL A 14 -18.54 -28.56 14.25
N LYS A 15 -18.92 -29.83 14.29
CA LYS A 15 -19.42 -30.49 15.49
C LYS A 15 -18.36 -30.59 16.59
N SER A 16 -17.13 -31.01 16.24
CA SER A 16 -16.03 -31.16 17.20
C SER A 16 -15.62 -29.84 17.83
N HIS A 17 -15.68 -28.74 17.09
CA HIS A 17 -15.41 -27.38 17.58
C HIS A 17 -16.65 -26.70 18.21
N LYS A 18 -17.79 -27.42 18.29
CA LYS A 18 -19.06 -26.92 18.86
C LYS A 18 -19.58 -25.63 18.19
N ILE A 19 -19.29 -25.44 16.91
CA ILE A 19 -19.74 -24.29 16.14
C ILE A 19 -21.21 -24.48 15.75
N LYS A 20 -22.05 -23.49 16.10
CA LYS A 20 -23.50 -23.50 15.80
C LYS A 20 -23.90 -22.40 14.79
N ASP A 21 -22.95 -21.57 14.36
CA ASP A 21 -23.18 -20.46 13.45
C ASP A 21 -23.44 -20.95 12.03
N ALA A 22 -24.67 -20.77 11.55
CA ALA A 22 -25.10 -21.24 10.22
C ALA A 22 -24.35 -20.50 9.09
N LYS A 23 -24.03 -19.22 9.26
CA LYS A 23 -23.29 -18.46 8.26
C LYS A 23 -21.84 -18.91 8.13
N PHE A 24 -21.22 -19.27 9.23
CA PHE A 24 -19.90 -19.89 9.20
C PHE A 24 -19.92 -21.19 8.39
N VAL A 25 -20.89 -22.05 8.66
CA VAL A 25 -21.04 -23.33 7.93
C VAL A 25 -21.29 -23.09 6.44
N GLU A 26 -22.12 -22.09 6.10
CA GLU A 26 -22.38 -21.70 4.71
C GLU A 26 -21.11 -21.25 4.01
N ARG A 27 -20.35 -20.34 4.61
CA ARG A 27 -19.08 -19.86 4.06
C ARG A 27 -18.05 -20.99 3.91
N PHE A 28 -17.96 -21.86 4.91
CA PHE A 28 -17.03 -23.00 4.87
C PHE A 28 -17.41 -23.98 3.78
N THR A 29 -18.70 -24.32 3.67
CA THR A 29 -19.25 -25.19 2.62
C THR A 29 -18.94 -24.64 1.22
N ALA A 30 -19.09 -23.33 1.04
CA ALA A 30 -18.84 -22.65 -0.25
C ALA A 30 -17.36 -22.66 -0.65
N ASN A 31 -16.43 -22.68 0.30
CA ASN A 31 -15.00 -22.52 0.03
C ASN A 31 -14.16 -23.79 0.16
N ILE A 32 -14.64 -24.83 0.85
CA ILE A 32 -13.79 -25.97 1.24
C ILE A 32 -13.24 -26.76 0.05
N ASP A 33 -14.00 -26.89 -1.04
CA ASP A 33 -13.53 -27.58 -2.24
C ASP A 33 -12.39 -26.82 -2.92
N ASP A 34 -12.48 -25.50 -3.00
CA ASP A 34 -11.41 -24.65 -3.55
C ASP A 34 -10.20 -24.60 -2.60
N ILE A 35 -10.42 -24.57 -1.28
CA ILE A 35 -9.35 -24.66 -0.29
C ILE A 35 -8.56 -25.96 -0.47
N GLN A 36 -9.23 -27.09 -0.61
CA GLN A 36 -8.58 -28.37 -0.86
C GLN A 36 -7.84 -28.38 -2.19
N SER A 37 -8.45 -27.87 -3.24
CA SER A 37 -7.86 -27.81 -4.58
C SER A 37 -6.56 -26.99 -4.59
N HIS A 38 -6.56 -25.81 -3.97
CA HIS A 38 -5.36 -24.98 -3.87
C HIS A 38 -4.28 -25.60 -3.01
N PHE A 39 -4.67 -26.16 -1.85
CA PHE A 39 -3.72 -26.83 -0.97
C PHE A 39 -3.05 -28.02 -1.68
N ASN A 40 -3.83 -28.84 -2.38
CA ASN A 40 -3.30 -30.01 -3.09
C ASN A 40 -2.45 -29.62 -4.31
N ALA A 41 -2.80 -28.52 -5.00
CA ALA A 41 -1.99 -28.03 -6.12
C ALA A 41 -0.58 -27.65 -5.68
N ILE A 42 -0.44 -27.10 -4.48
CA ILE A 42 0.85 -26.64 -3.94
C ILE A 42 1.54 -27.76 -3.15
N TYR A 43 0.81 -28.47 -2.30
CA TYR A 43 1.35 -29.38 -1.28
C TYR A 43 0.94 -30.85 -1.44
N GLY A 44 0.15 -31.19 -2.45
CA GLY A 44 -0.43 -32.52 -2.60
C GLY A 44 0.60 -33.67 -2.67
N ASN A 45 1.80 -33.37 -3.14
CA ASN A 45 2.90 -34.33 -3.22
C ASN A 45 3.74 -34.43 -1.94
N HIS A 46 3.44 -33.62 -0.93
CA HIS A 46 4.18 -33.66 0.34
C HIS A 46 3.80 -34.92 1.13
N PRO A 47 4.76 -35.64 1.76
CA PRO A 47 4.49 -36.88 2.48
C PRO A 47 3.41 -36.78 3.56
N HIS A 48 3.27 -35.63 4.18
CA HIS A 48 2.32 -35.36 5.26
C HIS A 48 1.14 -34.47 4.83
N ALA A 49 0.85 -34.37 3.53
CA ALA A 49 -0.16 -33.46 2.99
C ALA A 49 -1.55 -33.63 3.64
N ALA A 50 -2.01 -34.89 3.80
CA ALA A 50 -3.32 -35.19 4.37
C ALA A 50 -3.46 -34.71 5.83
N ASN A 51 -2.45 -34.95 6.65
CA ASN A 51 -2.44 -34.55 8.06
C ASN A 51 -2.33 -33.03 8.19
N LEU A 52 -1.53 -32.38 7.33
CA LEU A 52 -1.35 -30.94 7.34
C LEU A 52 -2.58 -30.20 6.80
N PHE A 53 -3.28 -30.80 5.82
CA PHE A 53 -4.58 -30.29 5.39
C PHE A 53 -5.62 -30.33 6.53
N GLN A 54 -5.63 -31.42 7.31
CA GLN A 54 -6.48 -31.50 8.50
C GLN A 54 -6.12 -30.40 9.52
N SER A 55 -4.84 -30.14 9.72
CA SER A 55 -4.37 -29.05 10.60
C SER A 55 -4.83 -27.70 10.11
N LEU A 56 -4.82 -27.47 8.79
CA LEU A 56 -5.34 -26.26 8.18
C LEU A 56 -6.83 -26.06 8.48
N LEU A 57 -7.65 -27.09 8.27
CA LEU A 57 -9.09 -27.04 8.55
C LEU A 57 -9.39 -26.79 10.03
N ASN A 58 -8.63 -27.42 10.93
CA ASN A 58 -8.71 -27.15 12.37
C ASN A 58 -8.37 -25.70 12.69
N SER A 59 -7.35 -25.15 12.06
CA SER A 59 -6.95 -23.74 12.26
C SER A 59 -8.05 -22.77 11.85
N ILE A 60 -8.76 -23.04 10.77
CA ILE A 60 -9.91 -22.23 10.31
C ILE A 60 -11.03 -22.25 11.35
N CYS A 61 -11.40 -23.44 11.84
CA CYS A 61 -12.43 -23.58 12.87
C CYS A 61 -12.03 -22.89 14.18
N GLN A 62 -10.79 -23.09 14.61
CA GLN A 62 -10.28 -22.48 15.85
C GLN A 62 -10.24 -20.95 15.75
N ALA A 63 -9.83 -20.41 14.61
CA ALA A 63 -9.84 -18.96 14.40
C ALA A 63 -11.23 -18.35 14.53
N PHE A 64 -12.25 -19.05 14.05
CA PHE A 64 -13.64 -18.63 14.22
C PHE A 64 -14.11 -18.72 15.68
N VAL A 65 -13.76 -19.80 16.37
CA VAL A 65 -14.08 -19.97 17.80
C VAL A 65 -13.43 -18.87 18.67
N ASP A 66 -12.19 -18.52 18.35
CA ASP A 66 -11.43 -17.50 19.07
C ASP A 66 -11.88 -16.07 18.76
N ARG A 67 -12.63 -15.88 17.68
CA ARG A 67 -13.13 -14.57 17.29
C ARG A 67 -14.22 -14.09 18.25
N SER A 68 -14.05 -12.91 18.83
CA SER A 68 -15.01 -12.34 19.80
C SER A 68 -16.38 -12.08 19.18
N ASP A 69 -17.42 -12.07 20.01
CA ASP A 69 -18.77 -11.76 19.56
C ASP A 69 -18.90 -10.35 18.97
N ASP A 70 -18.16 -9.38 19.51
CA ASP A 70 -18.11 -8.02 18.97
C ASP A 70 -17.53 -7.98 17.56
N LEU A 71 -16.47 -8.74 17.30
CA LEU A 71 -15.89 -8.83 15.96
C LEU A 71 -16.81 -9.57 14.99
N LYS A 72 -17.51 -10.62 15.44
CA LYS A 72 -18.52 -11.32 14.63
C LYS A 72 -19.70 -10.38 14.27
N LYS A 73 -20.13 -9.54 15.18
CA LYS A 73 -21.14 -8.49 14.90
C LYS A 73 -20.62 -7.48 13.88
N ARG A 74 -19.38 -7.06 14.01
CA ARG A 74 -18.73 -6.16 13.06
C ARG A 74 -18.60 -6.79 11.68
N ASP A 75 -18.27 -8.07 11.60
CA ASP A 75 -18.27 -8.85 10.34
C ASP A 75 -19.64 -8.81 9.66
N ALA A 76 -20.72 -9.05 10.43
CA ALA A 76 -22.08 -9.01 9.93
C ALA A 76 -22.51 -7.61 9.44
N GLN A 77 -22.04 -6.55 10.10
CA GLN A 77 -22.30 -5.17 9.67
C GLN A 77 -21.59 -4.85 8.36
N LYS A 78 -20.32 -5.29 8.21
CA LYS A 78 -19.54 -5.12 6.99
C LYS A 78 -20.15 -5.91 5.82
N GLU A 79 -20.59 -7.14 6.06
CA GLU A 79 -21.25 -7.99 5.08
C GLU A 79 -22.52 -7.36 4.49
N LYS A 80 -23.28 -6.67 5.32
CA LYS A 80 -24.47 -5.91 4.86
C LYS A 80 -24.13 -4.76 3.91
N LYS A 81 -22.92 -4.21 4.02
CA LYS A 81 -22.43 -3.13 3.16
C LYS A 81 -21.80 -3.65 1.86
N GLY A 82 -21.69 -4.96 1.69
CA GLY A 82 -20.95 -5.58 0.58
C GLY A 82 -19.43 -5.35 0.72
N GLN A 83 -18.78 -4.84 -0.35
CA GLN A 83 -17.40 -4.38 -0.26
C GLN A 83 -17.37 -3.01 0.42
N TRP A 84 -17.35 -3.00 1.74
CA TRP A 84 -17.43 -1.80 2.58
C TRP A 84 -16.32 -0.78 2.29
N PHE A 85 -15.19 -1.23 1.73
CA PHE A 85 -14.02 -0.42 1.41
C PHE A 85 -14.10 0.28 0.04
N LEU A 86 -15.14 0.06 -0.77
CA LEU A 86 -15.32 0.75 -2.06
C LEU A 86 -15.93 2.14 -1.90
N SER A 87 -16.41 2.47 -0.72
CA SER A 87 -17.05 3.73 -0.37
C SER A 87 -16.11 4.94 -0.50
N GLN A 88 -16.68 6.11 -0.77
CA GLN A 88 -15.97 7.39 -0.70
C GLN A 88 -15.62 7.82 0.74
N ASP A 89 -16.15 7.14 1.75
CA ASP A 89 -16.00 7.55 3.16
C ASP A 89 -14.61 7.30 3.72
N LEU A 90 -13.88 6.29 3.18
CA LEU A 90 -12.58 5.90 3.69
C LEU A 90 -11.50 6.87 3.24
N VAL A 91 -10.81 7.44 4.21
CA VAL A 91 -9.57 8.20 4.03
C VAL A 91 -8.60 7.79 5.14
N GLY A 92 -7.44 7.31 4.74
CA GLY A 92 -6.47 6.75 5.66
C GLY A 92 -5.26 7.62 5.91
N MET A 93 -4.51 7.23 6.96
CA MET A 93 -3.17 7.72 7.23
C MET A 93 -2.28 6.57 7.69
N SER A 94 -1.11 6.44 7.09
CA SER A 94 -0.05 5.56 7.54
C SER A 94 0.87 6.30 8.50
N LEU A 95 1.27 5.66 9.59
CA LEU A 95 2.16 6.27 10.58
C LEU A 95 3.03 5.24 11.32
N TYR A 96 4.19 5.68 11.78
CA TYR A 96 4.99 5.01 12.81
C TYR A 96 4.52 5.45 14.18
N VAL A 97 4.13 4.51 15.04
CA VAL A 97 3.61 4.83 16.37
C VAL A 97 4.60 5.64 17.19
N ASP A 98 5.86 5.23 17.23
CA ASP A 98 6.92 5.88 18.01
C ASP A 98 7.26 7.28 17.51
N ARG A 99 7.17 7.50 16.20
CA ARG A 99 7.48 8.80 15.58
C ARG A 99 6.28 9.76 15.60
N PHE A 100 5.07 9.22 15.67
CA PHE A 100 3.84 10.02 15.69
C PHE A 100 3.36 10.33 17.11
N ALA A 101 3.37 9.36 18.01
CA ALA A 101 2.77 9.53 19.36
C ALA A 101 3.70 9.12 20.52
N GLY A 102 4.66 8.23 20.26
CA GLY A 102 5.52 7.62 21.26
C GLY A 102 5.17 6.17 21.50
N GLN A 103 4.03 5.88 22.10
CA GLN A 103 3.55 4.52 22.38
C GLN A 103 2.12 4.33 21.86
N ILE A 104 1.69 3.07 21.74
CA ILE A 104 0.30 2.73 21.36
C ILE A 104 -0.68 3.35 22.37
N TYR A 105 -0.35 3.34 23.65
CA TYR A 105 -1.13 3.96 24.71
C TYR A 105 -1.40 5.45 24.47
N ASP A 106 -0.50 6.16 23.79
CA ASP A 106 -0.63 7.59 23.49
C ASP A 106 -1.52 7.90 22.28
N LEU A 107 -1.80 6.90 21.45
CA LEU A 107 -2.58 7.09 20.21
C LEU A 107 -4.01 7.55 20.43
N PRO A 108 -4.78 7.06 21.42
CA PRO A 108 -6.14 7.54 21.65
C PRO A 108 -6.23 9.05 21.83
N GLY A 109 -5.22 9.66 22.47
CA GLY A 109 -5.15 11.13 22.64
C GLY A 109 -4.93 11.89 21.34
N LYS A 110 -4.52 11.23 20.25
CA LYS A 110 -4.31 11.82 18.92
C LYS A 110 -5.52 11.64 18.00
N LEU A 111 -6.49 10.82 18.36
CA LEU A 111 -7.70 10.61 17.53
C LEU A 111 -8.46 11.90 17.22
N PRO A 112 -8.64 12.86 18.16
CA PRO A 112 -9.29 14.12 17.83
C PRO A 112 -8.59 14.91 16.71
N TYR A 113 -7.26 14.92 16.68
CA TYR A 113 -6.48 15.55 15.61
C TYR A 113 -6.75 14.90 14.25
N LEU A 114 -6.74 13.56 14.21
CA LEU A 114 -6.98 12.78 13.00
C LEU A 114 -8.43 12.90 12.51
N GLN A 115 -9.40 12.84 13.42
CA GLN A 115 -10.82 12.99 13.11
C GLN A 115 -11.15 14.39 12.59
N LYS A 116 -10.54 15.42 13.16
CA LYS A 116 -10.69 16.80 12.68
C LYS A 116 -10.17 16.97 11.26
N LEU A 117 -9.06 16.30 10.91
CA LEU A 117 -8.57 16.25 9.53
C LEU A 117 -9.54 15.53 8.60
N GLY A 118 -10.23 14.52 9.10
CA GLY A 118 -11.14 13.66 8.36
C GLY A 118 -10.66 12.23 8.17
N VAL A 119 -9.55 11.85 8.78
CA VAL A 119 -9.01 10.49 8.72
C VAL A 119 -9.87 9.55 9.56
N ASN A 120 -10.24 8.41 8.98
CA ASN A 120 -11.00 7.35 9.65
C ASN A 120 -10.45 5.94 9.42
N PHE A 121 -9.24 5.85 8.86
CA PHE A 121 -8.58 4.60 8.55
C PHE A 121 -7.09 4.73 8.87
N LEU A 122 -6.60 3.98 9.87
CA LEU A 122 -5.20 4.08 10.30
C LEU A 122 -4.42 2.83 9.89
N HIS A 123 -3.31 3.06 9.22
CA HIS A 123 -2.28 2.05 9.00
C HIS A 123 -1.13 2.31 9.99
N LEU A 124 -0.96 1.41 10.95
CA LEU A 124 0.18 1.44 11.86
C LEU A 124 1.32 0.63 11.25
N MET A 125 2.48 1.27 11.07
CA MET A 125 3.70 0.59 10.65
C MET A 125 4.03 -0.56 11.62
N PRO A 126 4.88 -1.52 11.24
CA PRO A 126 5.04 -2.75 11.99
C PRO A 126 5.21 -2.54 13.50
N LEU A 127 4.41 -3.27 14.27
CA LEU A 127 4.28 -3.13 15.73
C LEU A 127 4.93 -4.26 16.50
N PHE A 128 5.22 -5.38 15.84
CA PHE A 128 5.64 -6.60 16.50
C PHE A 128 7.14 -6.61 16.71
N LYS A 129 7.56 -7.45 17.68
CA LYS A 129 8.93 -7.47 18.17
C LYS A 129 9.94 -7.60 17.04
N SER A 130 10.90 -6.69 16.99
CA SER A 130 12.01 -6.66 16.03
C SER A 130 13.30 -6.24 16.73
N PRO A 131 14.49 -6.70 16.26
CA PRO A 131 15.76 -6.33 16.89
C PRO A 131 16.05 -4.85 16.75
N GLU A 132 16.75 -4.30 17.74
CA GLU A 132 17.28 -2.94 17.65
C GLU A 132 18.39 -2.89 16.58
N GLY A 133 18.37 -1.86 15.74
CA GLY A 133 19.37 -1.62 14.68
C GLY A 133 19.22 -2.47 13.41
N GLU A 134 18.78 -3.72 13.52
CA GLU A 134 18.54 -4.65 12.39
C GLU A 134 17.04 -4.95 12.24
N SER A 135 16.22 -3.91 12.26
CA SER A 135 14.77 -4.03 12.24
C SER A 135 14.14 -3.79 10.88
N ASP A 136 14.83 -3.13 9.95
CA ASP A 136 14.26 -2.67 8.67
C ASP A 136 12.91 -1.94 8.89
N GLY A 137 12.87 -0.98 9.81
CA GLY A 137 11.63 -0.25 10.12
C GLY A 137 10.54 -1.13 10.77
N GLY A 138 10.91 -2.25 11.38
CA GLY A 138 10.02 -3.23 11.99
C GLY A 138 9.65 -4.41 11.08
N TYR A 139 10.16 -4.44 9.85
CA TYR A 139 9.88 -5.54 8.89
C TYR A 139 10.78 -6.78 9.10
N ALA A 140 11.78 -6.72 9.97
CA ALA A 140 12.54 -7.88 10.42
C ALA A 140 11.93 -8.43 11.72
N VAL A 141 10.85 -9.20 11.60
CA VAL A 141 10.03 -9.62 12.74
C VAL A 141 10.71 -10.73 13.52
N GLU A 142 10.90 -10.51 14.82
CA GLU A 142 11.46 -11.49 15.75
C GLU A 142 10.36 -12.35 16.41
N ASP A 143 9.17 -11.79 16.63
CA ASP A 143 8.00 -12.50 17.12
C ASP A 143 6.73 -11.85 16.57
N PHE A 144 5.93 -12.62 15.84
CA PHE A 144 4.70 -12.14 15.19
C PHE A 144 3.54 -11.85 16.15
N ARG A 145 3.61 -12.31 17.41
CA ARG A 145 2.50 -12.21 18.36
C ARG A 145 2.81 -11.40 19.61
N VAL A 146 3.98 -10.82 19.68
CA VAL A 146 4.42 -9.95 20.77
C VAL A 146 4.69 -8.57 20.24
N VAL A 147 4.04 -7.56 20.80
CA VAL A 147 4.28 -6.16 20.45
C VAL A 147 5.66 -5.74 20.94
N GLU A 148 6.35 -4.92 20.15
CA GLU A 148 7.64 -4.34 20.51
C GLU A 148 7.53 -3.55 21.84
N ASP A 149 8.36 -3.88 22.82
CA ASP A 149 8.27 -3.35 24.18
C ASP A 149 8.27 -1.81 24.23
N ARG A 150 9.07 -1.16 23.39
CA ARG A 150 9.11 0.31 23.30
C ARG A 150 7.81 0.94 22.76
N LEU A 151 6.96 0.17 22.10
CA LEU A 151 5.68 0.64 21.56
C LEU A 151 4.51 0.35 22.50
N GLY A 152 4.63 -0.63 23.38
CA GLY A 152 3.58 -1.02 24.30
C GLY A 152 3.37 -2.52 24.38
N SER A 153 2.12 -2.94 24.59
CA SER A 153 1.72 -4.33 24.77
C SER A 153 0.58 -4.73 23.82
N ILE A 154 0.30 -6.02 23.75
CA ILE A 154 -0.88 -6.56 23.05
C ILE A 154 -2.18 -5.97 23.62
N GLU A 155 -2.24 -5.76 24.93
CA GLU A 155 -3.41 -5.16 25.60
C GLU A 155 -3.61 -3.70 25.15
N ASP A 156 -2.53 -2.92 25.03
CA ASP A 156 -2.59 -1.57 24.48
C ASP A 156 -3.15 -1.55 23.07
N LEU A 157 -2.75 -2.51 22.23
CA LEU A 157 -3.25 -2.63 20.86
C LEU A 157 -4.74 -3.01 20.83
N ARG A 158 -5.18 -3.92 21.68
CA ARG A 158 -6.60 -4.29 21.83
C ARG A 158 -7.44 -3.10 22.29
N ASN A 159 -6.95 -2.36 23.27
CA ASN A 159 -7.62 -1.16 23.77
C ASN A 159 -7.72 -0.07 22.70
N PHE A 160 -6.66 0.12 21.93
CA PHE A 160 -6.66 1.07 20.81
C PHE A 160 -7.64 0.66 19.71
N GLN A 161 -7.67 -0.62 19.33
CA GLN A 161 -8.64 -1.13 18.37
C GLN A 161 -10.08 -0.88 18.84
N SER A 162 -10.36 -1.12 20.13
CA SER A 162 -11.69 -0.84 20.70
C SER A 162 -12.03 0.64 20.68
N ALA A 163 -11.06 1.52 20.90
CA ALA A 163 -11.25 2.96 20.79
C ALA A 163 -11.57 3.38 19.35
N LEU A 164 -10.86 2.82 18.36
CA LEU A 164 -11.14 3.05 16.94
C LEU A 164 -12.55 2.59 16.56
N GLN A 165 -12.94 1.40 17.01
CA GLN A 165 -14.26 0.84 16.72
C GLN A 165 -15.39 1.73 17.25
N LYS A 166 -15.25 2.30 18.44
CA LYS A 166 -16.22 3.24 19.02
C LYS A 166 -16.41 4.52 18.19
N GLU A 167 -15.37 4.92 17.50
CA GLU A 167 -15.34 6.12 16.65
C GLU A 167 -15.61 5.81 15.17
N ASP A 168 -16.08 4.61 14.84
CA ASP A 168 -16.29 4.13 13.46
C ASP A 168 -15.04 4.26 12.57
N MET A 169 -13.87 4.06 13.15
CA MET A 169 -12.59 4.05 12.47
C MET A 169 -12.10 2.63 12.22
N TYR A 170 -11.26 2.49 11.21
CA TYR A 170 -10.71 1.20 10.76
C TYR A 170 -9.21 1.12 11.04
N LEU A 171 -8.72 -0.10 11.21
CA LEU A 171 -7.32 -0.40 11.51
C LEU A 171 -6.71 -1.32 10.46
N MET A 172 -5.57 -0.92 9.93
CA MET A 172 -4.70 -1.76 9.11
C MET A 172 -3.35 -1.96 9.82
N ILE A 173 -2.87 -3.20 9.81
CA ILE A 173 -1.51 -3.52 10.24
C ILE A 173 -0.83 -4.44 9.23
N ASP A 174 0.50 -4.46 9.27
CA ASP A 174 1.33 -5.28 8.39
C ASP A 174 1.46 -6.71 8.89
N ILE A 175 1.51 -7.65 7.96
CA ILE A 175 2.10 -8.96 8.18
C ILE A 175 3.22 -9.21 7.17
N VAL A 176 4.37 -9.64 7.66
CA VAL A 176 5.53 -9.97 6.82
C VAL A 176 5.53 -11.48 6.58
N LEU A 177 4.99 -11.90 5.44
CA LEU A 177 4.92 -13.33 5.09
C LEU A 177 6.24 -13.87 4.53
N ASN A 178 7.01 -13.04 3.83
CA ASN A 178 8.18 -13.51 3.07
C ASN A 178 9.36 -13.96 3.93
N HIS A 179 9.57 -13.32 5.07
CA HIS A 179 10.78 -13.53 5.87
C HIS A 179 10.55 -13.28 7.37
N THR A 180 11.52 -13.71 8.17
CA THR A 180 11.62 -13.35 9.58
C THR A 180 12.97 -12.69 9.85
N SER A 181 13.11 -12.05 11.03
CA SER A 181 14.43 -11.74 11.57
C SER A 181 15.23 -13.03 11.78
N HIS A 182 16.55 -12.97 11.63
CA HIS A 182 17.43 -14.07 12.01
C HIS A 182 17.48 -14.30 13.53
N HIS A 183 16.82 -13.49 14.32
CA HIS A 183 16.60 -13.67 15.76
C HIS A 183 15.23 -14.26 16.09
N HIS A 184 14.39 -14.56 15.10
CA HIS A 184 13.13 -15.27 15.32
C HIS A 184 13.40 -16.64 15.95
N GLU A 185 12.47 -17.11 16.79
CA GLU A 185 12.63 -18.41 17.48
C GLU A 185 12.91 -19.56 16.50
N TRP A 186 12.25 -19.59 15.34
CA TRP A 186 12.51 -20.61 14.32
C TRP A 186 13.94 -20.55 13.79
N ALA A 187 14.48 -19.36 13.61
CA ALA A 187 15.86 -19.17 13.17
C ALA A 187 16.85 -19.61 14.27
N LYS A 188 16.56 -19.32 15.54
CA LYS A 188 17.38 -19.77 16.68
C LYS A 188 17.39 -21.29 16.79
N LEU A 189 16.25 -21.94 16.65
CA LEU A 189 16.12 -23.40 16.68
C LEU A 189 16.84 -24.05 15.47
N ALA A 190 16.73 -23.46 14.29
CA ALA A 190 17.50 -23.88 13.12
C ALA A 190 19.02 -23.80 13.36
N LYS A 191 19.49 -22.69 13.93
CA LYS A 191 20.90 -22.48 14.30
C LYS A 191 21.40 -23.46 15.36
N SER A 192 20.50 -23.94 16.24
CA SER A 192 20.85 -24.97 17.23
C SER A 192 20.93 -26.38 16.66
N GLY A 193 20.66 -26.55 15.36
CA GLY A 193 20.78 -27.83 14.66
C GLY A 193 19.48 -28.61 14.51
N ILE A 194 18.33 -28.05 14.87
CA ILE A 194 17.02 -28.72 14.74
C ILE A 194 16.60 -28.70 13.28
N LYS A 195 16.65 -29.86 12.61
CA LYS A 195 16.38 -30.02 11.17
C LYS A 195 14.99 -29.54 10.76
N GLU A 196 13.98 -29.78 11.58
CA GLU A 196 12.62 -29.32 11.34
C GLU A 196 12.56 -27.82 11.06
N TYR A 197 13.27 -27.01 11.85
CA TYR A 197 13.29 -25.56 11.69
C TYR A 197 14.27 -25.08 10.63
N GLN A 198 15.29 -25.87 10.30
CA GLN A 198 16.12 -25.58 9.12
C GLN A 198 15.30 -25.67 7.83
N GLU A 199 14.30 -26.55 7.77
CA GLU A 199 13.37 -26.68 6.64
C GLU A 199 12.33 -25.53 6.56
N TYR A 200 12.25 -24.67 7.57
CA TYR A 200 11.42 -23.46 7.52
C TYR A 200 12.04 -22.36 6.65
N PHE A 201 13.33 -22.47 6.35
CA PHE A 201 14.11 -21.52 5.57
C PHE A 201 14.77 -22.18 4.37
N TYR A 202 15.31 -21.37 3.46
CA TYR A 202 16.12 -21.89 2.36
C TYR A 202 17.59 -21.87 2.78
N MET A 203 18.18 -23.05 3.00
CA MET A 203 19.56 -23.23 3.45
C MET A 203 20.29 -24.20 2.53
N TYR A 204 21.52 -23.85 2.15
CA TYR A 204 22.36 -24.60 1.23
C TYR A 204 23.77 -24.76 1.78
N GLU A 205 24.35 -25.93 1.60
CA GLU A 205 25.70 -26.25 2.08
C GLU A 205 26.80 -25.58 1.28
N ASP A 206 26.53 -25.27 0.02
CA ASP A 206 27.49 -24.64 -0.89
C ASP A 206 26.82 -23.61 -1.81
N ARG A 207 27.60 -22.99 -2.70
CA ARG A 207 27.15 -21.94 -3.61
C ARG A 207 26.51 -22.42 -4.91
N ARG A 208 26.39 -23.73 -5.16
CA ARG A 208 25.90 -24.23 -6.47
C ARG A 208 24.49 -23.75 -6.78
N ILE A 209 23.53 -23.99 -5.88
CA ILE A 209 22.15 -23.52 -6.07
C ILE A 209 22.02 -22.01 -5.82
N PRO A 210 22.59 -21.45 -4.76
CA PRO A 210 22.61 -19.99 -4.60
C PRO A 210 23.09 -19.22 -5.83
N ASP A 211 24.20 -19.63 -6.45
CA ASP A 211 24.70 -18.97 -7.66
C ASP A 211 23.75 -19.08 -8.85
N GLN A 212 23.14 -20.26 -9.05
CA GLN A 212 22.10 -20.43 -10.08
C GLN A 212 20.89 -19.52 -9.85
N MET A 213 20.46 -19.38 -8.60
CA MET A 213 19.31 -18.52 -8.26
C MET A 213 19.67 -17.03 -8.46
N GLU A 214 20.85 -16.61 -8.05
CA GLU A 214 21.28 -15.22 -8.20
C GLU A 214 21.46 -14.79 -9.65
N GLU A 215 21.64 -15.72 -10.61
CA GLU A 215 21.67 -15.39 -12.04
C GLU A 215 20.35 -14.78 -12.54
N THR A 216 19.22 -15.14 -11.93
CA THR A 216 17.88 -14.74 -12.38
C THR A 216 17.13 -13.86 -11.38
N MET A 217 17.59 -13.81 -10.13
CA MET A 217 16.96 -13.01 -9.07
C MET A 217 17.48 -11.55 -9.08
N PRO A 218 16.59 -10.57 -9.02
CA PRO A 218 17.00 -9.18 -8.85
C PRO A 218 17.52 -8.91 -7.43
N GLU A 219 18.46 -7.99 -7.30
CA GLU A 219 18.89 -7.47 -6.00
C GLU A 219 17.97 -6.35 -5.53
N ILE A 220 17.44 -6.46 -4.31
CA ILE A 220 16.51 -5.48 -3.75
C ILE A 220 17.27 -4.31 -3.11
N PHE A 221 18.36 -4.61 -2.39
CA PHE A 221 19.21 -3.62 -1.73
C PHE A 221 20.67 -3.77 -2.18
N PRO A 222 20.99 -3.42 -3.43
CA PRO A 222 22.33 -3.68 -4.00
C PRO A 222 23.44 -2.93 -3.29
N GLU A 223 23.15 -1.80 -2.61
CA GLU A 223 24.16 -1.03 -1.87
C GLU A 223 24.43 -1.58 -0.47
N SER A 224 23.34 -1.86 0.29
CA SER A 224 23.44 -2.21 1.71
C SER A 224 23.44 -3.71 1.98
N SER A 225 22.88 -4.50 1.08
CA SER A 225 22.80 -5.97 1.20
C SER A 225 22.91 -6.63 -0.17
N PRO A 226 24.09 -6.60 -0.80
CA PRO A 226 24.29 -7.20 -2.12
C PRO A 226 24.12 -8.72 -2.09
N GLY A 227 23.66 -9.27 -3.21
CA GLY A 227 23.34 -10.70 -3.32
C GLY A 227 22.00 -11.05 -2.70
N SER A 228 21.68 -12.35 -2.69
CA SER A 228 20.42 -12.89 -2.17
C SER A 228 20.64 -14.04 -1.19
N PHE A 229 21.88 -14.29 -0.80
CA PHE A 229 22.26 -15.34 0.15
C PHE A 229 23.33 -14.83 1.11
N THR A 230 23.17 -15.20 2.38
CA THR A 230 24.10 -14.84 3.45
C THR A 230 24.65 -16.11 4.09
N TYR A 231 25.99 -16.17 4.24
CA TYR A 231 26.62 -17.27 4.95
C TYR A 231 26.46 -17.11 6.47
N ASP A 232 25.97 -18.16 7.12
CA ASP A 232 25.88 -18.24 8.57
C ASP A 232 26.96 -19.18 9.11
N GLU A 233 27.92 -18.65 9.83
CA GLU A 233 29.07 -19.39 10.35
C GLU A 233 28.69 -20.51 11.33
N LYS A 234 27.63 -20.28 12.12
CA LYS A 234 27.18 -21.26 13.12
C LYS A 234 26.52 -22.49 12.48
N LEU A 235 25.84 -22.26 11.36
CA LEU A 235 25.20 -23.33 10.57
C LEU A 235 26.15 -23.95 9.56
N ASP A 236 27.22 -23.25 9.18
CA ASP A 236 28.06 -23.59 8.02
C ASP A 236 27.21 -23.76 6.75
N LYS A 237 26.27 -22.83 6.54
CA LYS A 237 25.33 -22.85 5.41
C LYS A 237 25.06 -21.47 4.85
N TRP A 238 24.66 -21.44 3.60
CA TRP A 238 24.15 -20.25 2.92
C TRP A 238 22.65 -20.19 3.09
N VAL A 239 22.16 -19.09 3.67
CA VAL A 239 20.73 -18.84 3.91
C VAL A 239 20.22 -17.81 2.92
N MET A 240 19.04 -18.04 2.34
CA MET A 240 18.42 -17.07 1.46
C MET A 240 17.99 -15.82 2.23
N THR A 241 18.41 -14.67 1.74
CA THR A 241 18.18 -13.34 2.32
C THR A 241 17.93 -12.34 1.19
N VAL A 242 16.77 -12.42 0.57
CA VAL A 242 16.41 -11.59 -0.61
C VAL A 242 16.41 -10.10 -0.26
N PHE A 243 16.01 -9.76 0.96
CA PHE A 243 16.03 -8.38 1.48
C PHE A 243 17.35 -8.09 2.20
N HIS A 244 17.32 -7.75 3.48
CA HIS A 244 18.58 -7.55 4.22
C HIS A 244 19.19 -8.89 4.67
N HIS A 245 20.49 -8.90 4.89
CA HIS A 245 21.22 -10.10 5.36
C HIS A 245 20.70 -10.67 6.69
N TYR A 246 20.03 -9.87 7.49
CA TYR A 246 19.41 -10.28 8.76
C TYR A 246 17.93 -10.70 8.62
N GLN A 247 17.38 -10.73 7.40
CA GLN A 247 16.02 -11.16 7.09
C GLN A 247 16.07 -12.49 6.33
N TRP A 248 15.70 -13.57 6.99
CA TRP A 248 15.75 -14.91 6.44
C TRP A 248 14.45 -15.28 5.75
N ASP A 249 14.52 -15.64 4.49
CA ASP A 249 13.35 -16.00 3.67
C ASP A 249 12.70 -17.29 4.12
N LEU A 250 11.39 -17.26 4.33
CA LEU A 250 10.58 -18.41 4.71
C LEU A 250 10.34 -19.33 3.52
N ASN A 251 10.42 -20.64 3.77
CA ASN A 251 10.25 -21.67 2.76
C ASN A 251 8.79 -22.15 2.68
N TYR A 252 8.01 -21.57 1.78
CA TYR A 252 6.62 -21.94 1.57
C TYR A 252 6.43 -23.25 0.80
N THR A 253 7.48 -23.92 0.36
CA THR A 253 7.36 -25.32 -0.12
C THR A 253 7.08 -26.27 1.05
N ASN A 254 7.35 -25.83 2.28
CA ASN A 254 7.01 -26.53 3.50
C ASN A 254 5.61 -26.09 3.98
N PRO A 255 4.60 -26.99 3.93
CA PRO A 255 3.23 -26.65 4.32
C PRO A 255 3.09 -26.22 5.78
N LYS A 256 4.01 -26.63 6.67
CA LYS A 256 4.02 -26.16 8.07
C LYS A 256 4.25 -24.64 8.15
N VAL A 257 5.12 -24.10 7.31
CA VAL A 257 5.36 -22.64 7.24
C VAL A 257 4.08 -21.91 6.87
N PHE A 258 3.38 -22.39 5.85
CA PHE A 258 2.12 -21.79 5.44
C PHE A 258 1.08 -21.80 6.58
N ILE A 259 0.90 -22.95 7.24
CA ILE A 259 -0.10 -23.09 8.33
C ILE A 259 0.25 -22.21 9.52
N GLU A 260 1.52 -22.13 9.90
CA GLU A 260 1.99 -21.25 10.98
C GLU A 260 1.75 -19.76 10.65
N MET A 261 2.08 -19.34 9.43
CA MET A 261 1.89 -17.96 9.01
C MET A 261 0.41 -17.60 8.84
N LEU A 262 -0.43 -18.52 8.36
CA LEU A 262 -1.88 -18.34 8.37
C LEU A 262 -2.42 -18.18 9.80
N GLY A 263 -1.89 -18.94 10.75
CA GLY A 263 -2.19 -18.76 12.17
C GLY A 263 -1.88 -17.35 12.67
N ASN A 264 -0.79 -16.75 12.22
CA ASN A 264 -0.46 -15.36 12.53
C ASN A 264 -1.45 -14.37 11.88
N VAL A 265 -1.89 -14.62 10.64
CA VAL A 265 -2.93 -13.82 9.99
C VAL A 265 -4.23 -13.87 10.81
N PHE A 266 -4.65 -15.04 11.24
CA PHE A 266 -5.83 -15.20 12.10
C PHE A 266 -5.68 -14.50 13.46
N PHE A 267 -4.50 -14.56 14.05
CA PHE A 267 -4.20 -13.85 15.28
C PHE A 267 -4.42 -12.34 15.12
N TYR A 268 -3.92 -11.77 14.02
CA TYR A 268 -4.13 -10.34 13.72
C TYR A 268 -5.60 -10.02 13.47
N ALA A 269 -6.31 -10.86 12.70
CA ALA A 269 -7.74 -10.70 12.49
C ALA A 269 -8.52 -10.66 13.82
N ASN A 270 -8.16 -11.52 14.77
CA ASN A 270 -8.81 -11.61 16.07
C ASN A 270 -8.36 -10.54 17.07
N LEU A 271 -7.34 -9.75 16.75
CA LEU A 271 -7.07 -8.47 17.42
C LEU A 271 -8.03 -7.35 16.99
N GLY A 272 -8.86 -7.58 15.97
CA GLY A 272 -9.79 -6.61 15.43
C GLY A 272 -9.26 -5.80 14.26
N VAL A 273 -8.22 -6.27 13.60
CA VAL A 273 -7.70 -5.65 12.37
C VAL A 273 -8.74 -5.74 11.26
N ASP A 274 -8.99 -4.62 10.61
CA ASP A 274 -9.97 -4.50 9.52
C ASP A 274 -9.34 -4.79 8.15
N VAL A 275 -8.06 -4.45 7.98
CA VAL A 275 -7.26 -4.75 6.78
C VAL A 275 -5.89 -5.26 7.21
N VAL A 276 -5.50 -6.42 6.73
CA VAL A 276 -4.14 -6.90 6.85
C VAL A 276 -3.35 -6.54 5.59
N ARG A 277 -2.24 -5.83 5.78
CA ARG A 277 -1.31 -5.49 4.69
C ARG A 277 -0.24 -6.57 4.61
N ILE A 278 -0.26 -7.33 3.54
CA ILE A 278 0.76 -8.35 3.28
C ILE A 278 1.95 -7.67 2.62
N ASP A 279 3.06 -7.62 3.35
CA ASP A 279 4.33 -7.09 2.87
C ASP A 279 4.97 -8.05 1.86
N ALA A 280 5.46 -7.50 0.75
CA ALA A 280 6.22 -8.22 -0.28
C ALA A 280 5.63 -9.58 -0.73
N PRO A 281 4.33 -9.69 -1.05
CA PRO A 281 3.71 -10.96 -1.43
C PRO A 281 4.28 -11.54 -2.72
N ALA A 282 4.89 -10.71 -3.58
CA ALA A 282 5.49 -11.13 -4.83
C ALA A 282 6.63 -12.13 -4.66
N PHE A 283 7.28 -12.14 -3.50
CA PHE A 283 8.51 -12.90 -3.24
C PHE A 283 8.29 -14.24 -2.52
N ILE A 284 7.08 -14.56 -2.07
CA ILE A 284 6.85 -15.68 -1.15
C ILE A 284 7.10 -17.07 -1.74
N TRP A 285 7.12 -17.22 -3.06
CA TRP A 285 7.47 -18.46 -3.72
C TRP A 285 8.79 -18.35 -4.48
N LYS A 286 9.69 -19.32 -4.27
CA LYS A 286 11.02 -19.34 -4.87
C LYS A 286 11.18 -20.57 -5.76
N GLN A 287 11.82 -20.36 -6.92
CA GLN A 287 12.13 -21.44 -7.86
C GLN A 287 13.40 -21.11 -8.63
N VAL A 288 14.33 -22.08 -8.69
CA VAL A 288 15.57 -21.95 -9.45
C VAL A 288 15.26 -21.65 -10.92
N GLY A 289 16.02 -20.75 -11.52
CA GLY A 289 15.87 -20.35 -12.93
C GLY A 289 14.79 -19.32 -13.18
N THR A 290 14.17 -18.78 -12.13
CA THR A 290 13.16 -17.71 -12.20
C THR A 290 13.65 -16.47 -11.45
N SER A 291 12.91 -15.37 -11.60
CA SER A 291 13.14 -14.16 -10.80
C SER A 291 12.75 -14.29 -9.33
N CYS A 292 12.09 -15.40 -8.96
CA CYS A 292 11.47 -15.60 -7.64
C CYS A 292 10.47 -14.48 -7.26
N GLN A 293 9.83 -13.90 -8.26
CA GLN A 293 8.81 -12.87 -8.11
C GLN A 293 7.59 -13.18 -8.95
N ASN A 294 6.41 -12.89 -8.44
CA ASN A 294 5.13 -12.98 -9.15
C ASN A 294 4.86 -14.38 -9.73
N LEU A 295 5.36 -15.43 -9.09
CA LEU A 295 5.14 -16.79 -9.57
C LEU A 295 3.70 -17.25 -9.32
N PRO A 296 3.17 -18.18 -10.14
CA PRO A 296 1.79 -18.67 -9.99
C PRO A 296 1.46 -19.20 -8.59
N GLU A 297 2.42 -19.84 -7.95
CA GLU A 297 2.25 -20.42 -6.61
C GLU A 297 2.12 -19.33 -5.54
N ALA A 298 2.77 -18.16 -5.72
CA ALA A 298 2.57 -17.03 -4.84
C ALA A 298 1.10 -16.54 -4.89
N HIS A 299 0.52 -16.43 -6.07
CA HIS A 299 -0.89 -16.09 -6.23
C HIS A 299 -1.82 -17.15 -5.65
N GLN A 300 -1.51 -18.44 -5.84
CA GLN A 300 -2.29 -19.53 -5.25
C GLN A 300 -2.27 -19.49 -3.72
N LEU A 301 -1.13 -19.19 -3.11
CA LEU A 301 -1.02 -19.03 -1.66
C LEU A 301 -1.85 -17.85 -1.15
N LEU A 302 -1.82 -16.71 -1.84
CA LEU A 302 -2.64 -15.55 -1.48
C LEU A 302 -4.13 -15.84 -1.61
N GLN A 303 -4.55 -16.54 -2.66
CA GLN A 303 -5.93 -17.00 -2.84
C GLN A 303 -6.35 -17.95 -1.72
N LEU A 304 -5.48 -18.86 -1.33
CA LEU A 304 -5.71 -19.79 -0.23
C LEU A 304 -5.88 -19.05 1.11
N ILE A 305 -5.04 -18.05 1.38
CA ILE A 305 -5.19 -17.17 2.55
C ILE A 305 -6.55 -16.46 2.50
N LYS A 306 -6.91 -15.89 1.35
CA LYS A 306 -8.19 -15.19 1.18
C LYS A 306 -9.38 -16.10 1.47
N MET A 307 -9.40 -17.30 0.91
CA MET A 307 -10.48 -18.27 1.15
C MET A 307 -10.59 -18.65 2.63
N CYS A 308 -9.46 -18.89 3.30
CA CYS A 308 -9.45 -19.25 4.71
C CYS A 308 -9.92 -18.08 5.62
N THR A 309 -9.49 -16.86 5.34
CA THR A 309 -9.94 -15.68 6.11
C THR A 309 -11.40 -15.33 5.82
N GLU A 310 -11.87 -15.53 4.62
CA GLU A 310 -13.28 -15.33 4.26
C GLU A 310 -14.20 -16.26 5.04
N VAL A 311 -13.76 -17.48 5.33
CA VAL A 311 -14.51 -18.43 6.17
C VAL A 311 -14.48 -18.00 7.64
N ALA A 312 -13.30 -17.80 8.22
CA ALA A 312 -13.13 -17.61 9.66
C ALA A 312 -13.27 -16.16 10.14
N THR A 313 -12.84 -15.22 9.33
CA THR A 313 -12.75 -13.78 9.68
C THR A 313 -13.20 -12.88 8.52
N PRO A 314 -14.47 -13.03 8.07
CA PRO A 314 -14.94 -12.48 6.79
C PRO A 314 -14.93 -10.95 6.71
N GLY A 315 -14.92 -10.25 7.84
CA GLY A 315 -14.88 -8.79 7.87
C GLY A 315 -13.49 -8.21 7.64
N MET A 316 -12.43 -9.01 7.65
CA MET A 316 -11.07 -8.54 7.40
C MET A 316 -10.74 -8.60 5.91
N ALA A 317 -10.40 -7.45 5.34
CA ALA A 317 -9.90 -7.33 3.97
C ALA A 317 -8.38 -7.58 3.91
N ILE A 318 -7.88 -7.88 2.72
CA ILE A 318 -6.46 -8.14 2.44
C ILE A 318 -5.94 -7.08 1.47
N LEU A 319 -4.84 -6.46 1.83
CA LEU A 319 -4.06 -5.59 0.95
C LEU A 319 -2.74 -6.27 0.62
N GLY A 320 -2.42 -6.40 -0.67
CA GLY A 320 -1.13 -6.88 -1.13
C GLY A 320 -0.21 -5.71 -1.49
N GLU A 321 0.96 -5.66 -0.86
CA GLU A 321 1.99 -4.68 -1.21
C GLU A 321 2.88 -5.26 -2.30
N ALA A 322 2.43 -5.15 -3.56
CA ALA A 322 3.14 -5.61 -4.74
C ALA A 322 3.56 -4.39 -5.57
N ILE A 323 4.81 -3.96 -5.39
CA ILE A 323 5.40 -2.86 -6.15
C ILE A 323 6.12 -3.46 -7.36
N VAL A 324 5.33 -3.75 -8.37
CA VAL A 324 5.75 -4.44 -9.60
C VAL A 324 5.21 -3.72 -10.82
N ALA A 325 5.53 -4.19 -12.02
CA ALA A 325 5.01 -3.61 -13.27
C ALA A 325 3.47 -3.55 -13.29
N PRO A 326 2.86 -2.54 -13.93
CA PRO A 326 1.42 -2.31 -13.87
C PRO A 326 0.55 -3.53 -14.23
N ALA A 327 0.92 -4.26 -15.29
CA ALA A 327 0.19 -5.47 -15.69
C ALA A 327 0.27 -6.58 -14.64
N GLN A 328 1.38 -6.69 -13.93
CA GLN A 328 1.57 -7.69 -12.87
C GLN A 328 0.81 -7.33 -11.59
N ILE A 329 0.63 -6.05 -11.29
CA ILE A 329 -0.20 -5.61 -10.15
C ILE A 329 -1.63 -6.13 -10.29
N MET A 330 -2.18 -6.13 -11.50
CA MET A 330 -3.55 -6.60 -11.77
C MET A 330 -3.78 -8.04 -11.34
N GLU A 331 -2.77 -8.90 -11.44
CA GLU A 331 -2.86 -10.31 -11.05
C GLU A 331 -3.12 -10.49 -9.55
N TYR A 332 -2.70 -9.52 -8.71
CA TYR A 332 -2.89 -9.58 -7.26
C TYR A 332 -4.34 -9.36 -6.82
N PHE A 333 -5.20 -8.88 -7.69
CA PHE A 333 -6.66 -8.87 -7.46
C PHE A 333 -7.31 -10.22 -7.73
N GLY A 334 -6.56 -11.19 -8.25
CA GLY A 334 -7.06 -12.45 -8.76
C GLY A 334 -7.44 -12.38 -10.24
N THR A 335 -7.39 -13.52 -10.91
CA THR A 335 -7.68 -13.66 -12.33
C THR A 335 -8.70 -14.77 -12.58
N GLY A 336 -9.39 -14.71 -13.72
CA GLY A 336 -10.38 -15.74 -14.09
C GLY A 336 -11.48 -15.87 -13.04
N ARG A 337 -11.75 -17.09 -12.62
CA ARG A 337 -12.76 -17.39 -11.59
C ARG A 337 -12.40 -16.87 -10.20
N TYR A 338 -11.14 -16.52 -9.97
CA TYR A 338 -10.66 -15.95 -8.71
C TYR A 338 -10.55 -14.42 -8.74
N ALA A 339 -11.05 -13.77 -9.77
CA ALA A 339 -11.12 -12.31 -9.83
C ALA A 339 -11.85 -11.77 -8.58
N THR A 340 -11.23 -10.83 -7.87
CA THR A 340 -11.67 -10.28 -6.57
C THR A 340 -11.58 -11.26 -5.38
N HIS A 341 -10.93 -12.42 -5.55
CA HIS A 341 -10.76 -13.44 -4.52
C HIS A 341 -9.28 -13.71 -4.17
N GLU A 342 -8.44 -12.70 -4.32
CA GLU A 342 -7.04 -12.74 -3.87
C GLU A 342 -6.79 -11.58 -2.90
N CYS A 343 -6.34 -10.40 -3.37
CA CYS A 343 -6.26 -9.20 -2.55
C CYS A 343 -7.45 -8.29 -2.85
N ASP A 344 -8.04 -7.71 -1.81
CA ASP A 344 -9.13 -6.72 -1.94
C ASP A 344 -8.59 -5.35 -2.32
N PHE A 345 -7.36 -5.05 -1.88
CA PHE A 345 -6.62 -3.82 -2.15
C PHE A 345 -5.26 -4.14 -2.77
N ALA A 346 -4.80 -3.22 -3.60
CA ALA A 346 -3.38 -3.12 -3.99
C ALA A 346 -2.97 -1.65 -4.00
N TYR A 347 -1.68 -1.38 -3.78
CA TYR A 347 -1.14 -0.04 -3.92
C TYR A 347 -1.15 0.39 -5.38
N ASN A 348 -1.69 1.56 -5.66
CA ASN A 348 -1.57 2.16 -6.98
C ASN A 348 -0.22 2.88 -7.14
N ALA A 349 0.84 2.09 -7.10
CA ALA A 349 2.22 2.60 -7.20
C ALA A 349 2.48 3.23 -8.57
N THR A 350 1.86 2.74 -9.62
CA THR A 350 1.96 3.31 -10.96
C THR A 350 1.38 4.71 -11.00
N GLN A 351 0.16 4.91 -10.50
CA GLN A 351 -0.46 6.25 -10.45
C GLN A 351 0.37 7.22 -9.60
N MET A 352 0.87 6.77 -8.47
CA MET A 352 1.77 7.55 -7.62
C MET A 352 3.00 8.00 -8.41
N ALA A 353 3.68 7.09 -9.07
CA ALA A 353 4.91 7.38 -9.83
C ALA A 353 4.66 8.32 -11.02
N VAL A 354 3.57 8.13 -11.78
CA VAL A 354 3.27 9.00 -12.92
C VAL A 354 2.78 10.39 -12.50
N GLN A 355 2.24 10.55 -11.31
CA GLN A 355 1.95 11.88 -10.73
C GLN A 355 3.25 12.63 -10.44
N TRP A 356 4.25 11.98 -9.87
CA TRP A 356 5.57 12.57 -9.66
C TRP A 356 6.27 12.90 -10.97
N ASP A 357 6.16 12.03 -11.96
CA ASP A 357 6.67 12.28 -13.31
C ASP A 357 6.05 13.54 -13.92
N ALA A 358 4.72 13.63 -13.90
CA ALA A 358 3.99 14.79 -14.42
C ALA A 358 4.37 16.09 -13.70
N LEU A 359 4.55 16.05 -12.39
CA LEU A 359 4.95 17.22 -11.61
C LEU A 359 6.35 17.73 -11.99
N ALA A 360 7.29 16.82 -12.27
CA ALA A 360 8.65 17.16 -12.67
C ALA A 360 8.73 17.73 -14.09
N THR A 361 7.90 17.23 -15.00
CA THR A 361 7.98 17.53 -16.44
C THR A 361 6.95 18.56 -16.89
N GLY A 362 5.85 18.73 -16.19
CA GLY A 362 4.68 19.48 -16.66
C GLY A 362 3.92 18.78 -17.80
N ASP A 363 4.18 17.49 -18.03
CA ASP A 363 3.61 16.68 -19.09
C ASP A 363 2.88 15.47 -18.52
N VAL A 364 1.60 15.33 -18.85
CA VAL A 364 0.71 14.28 -18.31
C VAL A 364 0.52 13.10 -19.27
N ARG A 365 1.20 13.05 -20.42
CA ARG A 365 0.97 12.00 -21.42
C ARG A 365 1.34 10.61 -20.91
N ILE A 366 2.40 10.48 -20.12
CA ILE A 366 2.78 9.20 -19.50
C ILE A 366 1.70 8.75 -18.53
N MET A 367 1.15 9.68 -17.72
CA MET A 367 0.02 9.39 -16.82
C MET A 367 -1.19 8.88 -17.60
N GLN A 368 -1.52 9.50 -18.74
CA GLN A 368 -2.63 9.06 -19.60
C GLN A 368 -2.36 7.68 -20.20
N ASN A 369 -1.15 7.42 -20.66
CA ASN A 369 -0.75 6.13 -21.23
C ASN A 369 -0.84 4.99 -20.19
N ALA A 370 -0.52 5.28 -18.94
CA ALA A 370 -0.61 4.30 -17.84
C ALA A 370 -2.06 3.87 -17.55
N GLN A 371 -3.05 4.69 -17.84
CA GLN A 371 -4.45 4.37 -17.56
C GLN A 371 -4.96 3.17 -18.36
N HIS A 372 -4.37 2.87 -19.50
CA HIS A 372 -4.70 1.67 -20.27
C HIS A 372 -4.58 0.39 -19.43
N GLU A 373 -3.54 0.29 -18.61
CA GLU A 373 -3.38 -0.82 -17.66
C GLU A 373 -4.22 -0.64 -16.38
N LEU A 374 -4.19 0.54 -15.78
CA LEU A 374 -4.83 0.78 -14.47
C LEU A 374 -6.35 0.62 -14.50
N LEU A 375 -7.00 0.92 -15.63
CA LEU A 375 -8.44 0.74 -15.81
C LEU A 375 -8.88 -0.74 -15.92
N ARG A 376 -7.94 -1.68 -15.99
CA ARG A 376 -8.23 -3.12 -16.01
C ARG A 376 -8.56 -3.68 -14.63
N LYS A 377 -8.39 -2.91 -13.57
CA LYS A 377 -8.76 -3.32 -12.21
C LYS A 377 -10.21 -3.84 -12.19
N PRO A 378 -10.47 -5.03 -11.61
CA PRO A 378 -11.83 -5.57 -11.55
C PRO A 378 -12.73 -4.77 -10.62
N LEU A 379 -14.02 -4.73 -10.92
CA LEU A 379 -15.03 -4.22 -10.00
C LEU A 379 -15.09 -5.13 -8.77
N GLY A 380 -15.15 -4.54 -7.59
CA GLY A 380 -15.17 -5.27 -6.31
C GLY A 380 -13.84 -5.30 -5.57
N ALA A 381 -12.75 -4.92 -6.24
CA ALA A 381 -11.45 -4.65 -5.63
C ALA A 381 -11.12 -3.16 -5.76
N THR A 382 -10.19 -2.66 -4.98
CA THR A 382 -9.84 -1.25 -4.96
C THR A 382 -8.34 -0.98 -4.87
N TRP A 383 -7.96 0.22 -5.26
CA TRP A 383 -6.62 0.76 -5.06
C TRP A 383 -6.48 1.41 -3.68
N LEU A 384 -5.31 1.30 -3.08
CA LEU A 384 -4.83 2.27 -2.12
C LEU A 384 -4.10 3.36 -2.91
N THR A 385 -4.65 4.55 -2.93
CA THR A 385 -4.13 5.68 -3.71
C THR A 385 -3.36 6.62 -2.77
N TYR A 386 -2.15 7.01 -3.15
CA TYR A 386 -1.26 7.75 -2.26
C TYR A 386 -0.26 8.59 -3.04
N THR A 387 0.28 9.62 -2.39
CA THR A 387 1.38 10.44 -2.93
C THR A 387 2.72 10.01 -2.37
N ARG A 388 2.76 9.68 -1.08
CA ARG A 388 3.94 9.20 -0.35
C ARG A 388 3.53 8.14 0.66
N CYS A 389 4.47 7.26 0.94
CA CYS A 389 4.43 6.30 2.05
C CYS A 389 5.80 6.26 2.74
N HIS A 390 6.01 5.32 3.62
CA HIS A 390 7.30 5.12 4.29
C HIS A 390 8.42 4.65 3.36
N ASP A 391 8.06 4.04 2.22
CA ASP A 391 9.01 3.55 1.23
C ASP A 391 9.40 4.62 0.20
N ASP A 392 10.33 4.24 -0.64
CA ASP A 392 10.83 5.02 -1.77
C ASP A 392 9.80 5.13 -2.91
N ILE A 393 10.08 6.03 -3.84
CA ILE A 393 9.35 6.14 -5.10
C ILE A 393 10.11 5.33 -6.15
N GLY A 394 9.48 4.26 -6.65
CA GLY A 394 9.95 3.51 -7.81
C GLY A 394 9.37 4.07 -9.10
N LEU A 395 10.21 4.24 -10.12
CA LEU A 395 9.79 4.66 -11.47
C LEU A 395 9.42 3.44 -12.32
N GLY A 396 8.53 2.60 -11.81
CA GLY A 396 8.21 1.27 -12.33
C GLY A 396 7.16 1.22 -13.43
N TYR A 397 6.73 2.36 -13.98
CA TYR A 397 5.89 2.37 -15.17
C TYR A 397 6.67 1.90 -16.40
N ASP A 398 5.95 1.30 -17.37
CA ASP A 398 6.58 0.59 -18.48
C ASP A 398 7.22 1.52 -19.51
N ASP A 399 8.26 1.03 -20.16
CA ASP A 399 8.99 1.76 -21.21
C ASP A 399 8.07 2.21 -22.34
N TYR A 400 7.09 1.38 -22.76
CA TYR A 400 6.17 1.76 -23.83
C TYR A 400 5.32 2.99 -23.48
N MET A 401 5.01 3.21 -22.21
CA MET A 401 4.25 4.39 -21.76
C MET A 401 5.07 5.67 -21.96
N ILE A 402 6.38 5.58 -21.76
CA ILE A 402 7.33 6.67 -21.98
C ILE A 402 7.53 6.92 -23.47
N GLU A 403 7.75 5.86 -24.24
CA GLU A 403 7.98 5.93 -25.70
C GLU A 403 6.77 6.50 -26.44
N GLN A 404 5.55 6.10 -26.08
CA GLN A 404 4.32 6.65 -26.65
C GLN A 404 4.13 8.14 -26.36
N ALA A 405 4.73 8.66 -25.29
CA ALA A 405 4.78 10.09 -25.00
C ALA A 405 5.88 10.83 -25.76
N GLY A 406 6.69 10.12 -26.55
CA GLY A 406 7.77 10.68 -27.35
C GLY A 406 9.10 10.85 -26.62
N PHE A 407 9.27 10.19 -25.47
CA PHE A 407 10.49 10.22 -24.68
C PHE A 407 11.28 8.92 -24.81
N THR A 408 12.60 9.01 -24.56
CA THR A 408 13.48 7.84 -24.44
C THR A 408 13.49 7.35 -23.00
N PRO A 409 13.17 6.09 -22.69
CA PRO A 409 13.01 5.60 -21.32
C PRO A 409 14.19 5.90 -20.39
N TYR A 410 15.41 5.61 -20.83
CA TYR A 410 16.61 5.86 -20.02
C TYR A 410 16.80 7.35 -19.68
N ASP A 411 16.76 8.21 -20.71
CA ASP A 411 16.97 9.65 -20.54
C ASP A 411 15.85 10.28 -19.70
N HIS A 412 14.62 9.84 -19.91
CA HIS A 412 13.47 10.33 -19.17
C HIS A 412 13.56 9.99 -17.68
N ARG A 413 13.83 8.72 -17.35
CA ARG A 413 14.02 8.30 -15.94
C ARG A 413 15.23 8.98 -15.30
N SER A 414 16.30 9.19 -16.05
CA SER A 414 17.48 9.95 -15.57
C SER A 414 17.11 11.39 -15.24
N TYR A 415 16.31 12.03 -16.09
CA TYR A 415 15.80 13.37 -15.81
C TYR A 415 14.97 13.41 -14.52
N ILE A 416 14.04 12.49 -14.32
CA ILE A 416 13.20 12.42 -13.12
C ILE A 416 14.04 12.22 -11.86
N LYS A 417 15.01 11.31 -11.90
CA LYS A 417 15.95 11.08 -10.78
C LYS A 417 16.76 12.33 -10.46
N ASN A 418 17.29 12.99 -11.46
CA ASN A 418 18.07 14.23 -11.28
C ASN A 418 17.18 15.37 -10.77
N TYR A 419 15.97 15.48 -11.25
CA TYR A 419 15.02 16.51 -10.79
C TYR A 419 14.76 16.36 -9.28
N TYR A 420 14.33 15.19 -8.82
CA TYR A 420 13.96 14.99 -7.42
C TYR A 420 15.12 14.87 -6.45
N SER A 421 16.30 14.46 -6.91
CA SER A 421 17.52 14.48 -6.09
C SER A 421 18.14 15.88 -5.97
N GLY A 422 17.61 16.86 -6.70
CA GLY A 422 18.16 18.22 -6.74
C GLY A 422 19.38 18.38 -7.65
N ALA A 423 19.78 17.34 -8.37
CA ALA A 423 20.93 17.40 -9.30
C ALA A 423 20.60 18.14 -10.60
N GLN A 424 19.34 18.18 -11.01
CA GLN A 424 18.89 18.95 -12.18
C GLN A 424 18.99 20.46 -11.89
N PRO A 425 19.73 21.24 -12.70
CA PRO A 425 19.80 22.68 -12.52
C PRO A 425 18.42 23.33 -12.51
N GLY A 426 18.15 24.17 -11.49
CA GLY A 426 16.89 24.87 -11.32
C GLY A 426 15.79 24.05 -10.64
N SER A 427 16.02 22.78 -10.34
CA SER A 427 15.03 21.97 -9.60
C SER A 427 14.89 22.48 -8.15
N PRO A 428 13.68 22.71 -7.66
CA PRO A 428 13.45 23.08 -6.26
C PRO A 428 13.41 21.87 -5.33
N ALA A 429 13.39 20.66 -5.85
CA ALA A 429 13.24 19.44 -5.08
C ALA A 429 14.48 19.12 -4.24
N LYS A 430 14.23 18.59 -3.05
CA LYS A 430 15.25 18.04 -2.15
C LYS A 430 14.90 16.61 -1.75
N GLY A 431 15.28 15.68 -2.59
CA GLY A 431 15.23 14.25 -2.33
C GLY A 431 16.61 13.62 -2.42
N ALA A 432 16.65 12.31 -2.38
CA ALA A 432 17.87 11.53 -2.56
C ALA A 432 17.61 10.29 -3.39
N LEU A 433 18.65 9.80 -4.07
CA LEU A 433 18.61 8.50 -4.72
C LEU A 433 18.69 7.40 -3.65
N PHE A 434 17.88 6.36 -3.81
CA PHE A 434 17.84 5.21 -2.92
C PHE A 434 18.11 3.92 -3.68
N ALA A 435 18.89 3.03 -3.08
CA ALA A 435 19.22 1.71 -3.61
C ALA A 435 19.79 1.77 -5.05
N VAL A 436 20.77 2.62 -5.26
CA VAL A 436 21.45 2.77 -6.56
C VAL A 436 22.13 1.46 -6.96
N ASN A 437 21.76 0.95 -8.14
CA ASN A 437 22.45 -0.20 -8.71
C ASN A 437 23.76 0.27 -9.37
N PRO A 438 24.93 -0.16 -8.89
CA PRO A 438 26.21 0.32 -9.43
C PRO A 438 26.47 -0.10 -10.88
N LYS A 439 25.80 -1.14 -11.37
CA LYS A 439 25.97 -1.65 -12.74
C LYS A 439 25.07 -0.93 -13.73
N THR A 440 23.80 -0.73 -13.39
CA THR A 440 22.77 -0.16 -14.28
C THR A 440 22.53 1.31 -14.06
N GLN A 441 22.99 1.87 -12.93
CA GLN A 441 22.66 3.22 -12.44
C GLN A 441 21.16 3.41 -12.16
N ASP A 442 20.42 2.32 -12.13
CA ASP A 442 19.01 2.38 -11.71
C ASP A 442 18.91 2.72 -10.23
N ALA A 443 17.91 3.50 -9.88
CA ALA A 443 17.70 3.97 -8.52
C ALA A 443 16.24 4.33 -8.29
N ARG A 444 15.86 4.35 -7.01
CA ARG A 444 14.58 4.84 -6.53
C ARG A 444 14.79 6.16 -5.80
N LEU A 445 13.71 6.81 -5.37
CA LEU A 445 13.76 8.16 -4.80
C LEU A 445 13.24 8.17 -3.37
N SER A 446 13.97 8.85 -2.49
CA SER A 446 13.53 9.18 -1.13
C SER A 446 13.30 10.67 -0.98
N GLY A 447 12.37 11.04 -0.12
CA GLY A 447 12.04 12.41 0.21
C GLY A 447 10.62 12.57 0.70
N SER A 448 10.36 13.58 1.54
CA SER A 448 9.01 13.92 1.96
C SER A 448 8.24 14.59 0.83
N LEU A 449 6.91 14.50 0.86
CA LEU A 449 6.03 15.20 -0.09
C LEU A 449 6.41 16.69 -0.19
N ALA A 450 6.55 17.35 0.93
CA ALA A 450 6.87 18.79 0.98
C ALA A 450 8.24 19.12 0.36
N SER A 451 9.28 18.35 0.71
CA SER A 451 10.63 18.57 0.19
C SER A 451 10.75 18.27 -1.31
N LEU A 452 10.07 17.24 -1.78
CA LEU A 452 10.03 16.89 -3.21
C LEU A 452 9.23 17.93 -4.03
N CYS A 453 8.23 18.56 -3.43
CA CYS A 453 7.48 19.67 -4.04
C CYS A 453 8.20 21.02 -3.97
N GLY A 454 9.35 21.12 -3.31
CA GLY A 454 10.18 22.32 -3.26
C GLY A 454 10.03 23.18 -2.00
N LEU A 455 9.21 22.77 -1.03
CA LEU A 455 8.94 23.56 0.17
C LEU A 455 10.18 23.77 1.03
N GLU A 456 11.03 22.77 1.18
CA GLU A 456 12.26 22.86 1.98
C GLU A 456 13.20 23.94 1.41
N SER A 457 13.48 23.89 0.10
CA SER A 457 14.30 24.89 -0.58
C SER A 457 13.69 26.29 -0.49
N ALA A 458 12.38 26.41 -0.64
CA ALA A 458 11.68 27.70 -0.58
C ALA A 458 11.76 28.32 0.82
N ILE A 459 11.62 27.53 1.87
CA ILE A 459 11.76 27.97 3.27
C ILE A 459 13.20 28.43 3.55
N GLU A 460 14.19 27.65 3.14
CA GLU A 460 15.61 27.99 3.31
C GLU A 460 15.99 29.34 2.66
N LYS A 461 15.41 29.61 1.51
CA LYS A 461 15.62 30.86 0.77
C LYS A 461 14.71 32.01 1.25
N ASN A 462 13.80 31.72 2.16
CA ASN A 462 12.74 32.66 2.60
C ASN A 462 11.98 33.29 1.40
N ASP A 463 11.74 32.50 0.36
CA ASP A 463 11.04 32.90 -0.85
C ASP A 463 9.54 32.63 -0.73
N LYS A 464 8.78 33.65 -0.43
CA LYS A 464 7.32 33.56 -0.20
C LYS A 464 6.55 33.04 -1.41
N ALA A 465 6.95 33.45 -2.62
CA ALA A 465 6.31 32.99 -3.85
C ALA A 465 6.59 31.50 -4.10
N ALA A 466 7.84 31.06 -3.89
CA ALA A 466 8.22 29.67 -4.00
C ALA A 466 7.56 28.79 -2.92
N ILE A 467 7.37 29.31 -1.70
CA ILE A 467 6.62 28.62 -0.64
C ILE A 467 5.17 28.38 -1.09
N GLN A 468 4.50 29.40 -1.63
CA GLN A 468 3.12 29.26 -2.10
C GLN A 468 3.03 28.26 -3.26
N THR A 469 3.93 28.33 -4.23
CA THR A 469 4.00 27.39 -5.34
C THR A 469 4.19 25.94 -4.84
N SER A 470 5.04 25.73 -3.85
CA SER A 470 5.26 24.41 -3.25
C SER A 470 4.01 23.88 -2.56
N ILE A 471 3.28 24.75 -1.84
CA ILE A 471 1.99 24.41 -1.22
C ILE A 471 0.96 24.04 -2.30
N ASP A 472 0.88 24.81 -3.39
CA ASP A 472 -0.03 24.52 -4.49
C ASP A 472 0.25 23.14 -5.13
N LYS A 473 1.52 22.78 -5.29
CA LYS A 473 1.94 21.45 -5.76
C LYS A 473 1.52 20.36 -4.78
N ILE A 474 1.72 20.55 -3.49
CA ILE A 474 1.31 19.58 -2.45
C ILE A 474 -0.20 19.34 -2.54
N ILE A 475 -0.99 20.39 -2.63
CA ILE A 475 -2.45 20.30 -2.71
C ILE A 475 -2.89 19.64 -4.01
N LEU A 476 -2.27 19.98 -5.15
CA LEU A 476 -2.54 19.35 -6.44
C LEU A 476 -2.34 17.83 -6.39
N MET A 477 -1.21 17.40 -5.85
CA MET A 477 -0.87 15.98 -5.71
C MET A 477 -1.88 15.24 -4.84
N GLN A 478 -2.25 15.82 -3.72
CA GLN A 478 -3.25 15.24 -2.80
C GLN A 478 -4.65 15.23 -3.43
N ALA A 479 -5.03 16.29 -4.14
CA ALA A 479 -6.31 16.38 -4.82
C ALA A 479 -6.46 15.28 -5.89
N MET A 480 -5.46 15.02 -6.69
CA MET A 480 -5.47 13.92 -7.65
C MET A 480 -5.75 12.59 -6.95
N SER A 481 -5.05 12.31 -5.86
CA SER A 481 -5.25 11.07 -5.09
C SER A 481 -6.64 10.95 -4.48
N MET A 482 -7.28 12.07 -4.14
CA MET A 482 -8.64 12.07 -3.56
C MET A 482 -9.74 11.73 -4.58
N PHE A 483 -9.53 12.03 -5.87
CA PHE A 483 -10.59 11.94 -6.88
C PHE A 483 -10.34 10.89 -7.96
N VAL A 484 -9.12 10.41 -8.15
CA VAL A 484 -8.79 9.47 -9.24
C VAL A 484 -9.35 8.06 -9.06
N GLY A 485 -9.77 7.72 -7.86
CA GLY A 485 -10.32 6.42 -7.50
C GLY A 485 -9.50 5.69 -6.44
N GLY A 486 -10.15 4.73 -5.80
CA GLY A 486 -9.55 3.98 -4.70
C GLY A 486 -9.73 4.66 -3.34
N VAL A 487 -9.01 4.16 -2.35
CA VAL A 487 -8.97 4.70 -0.98
C VAL A 487 -7.73 5.55 -0.81
N PRO A 488 -7.86 6.87 -0.59
CA PRO A 488 -6.71 7.73 -0.35
C PRO A 488 -6.04 7.39 0.97
N MET A 489 -4.71 7.25 0.94
CA MET A 489 -3.89 7.02 2.13
C MET A 489 -2.88 8.15 2.25
N LEU A 490 -3.02 8.98 3.26
CA LEU A 490 -2.06 10.01 3.62
C LEU A 490 -0.85 9.36 4.33
N PHE A 491 0.26 10.05 4.31
CA PHE A 491 1.43 9.69 5.11
C PHE A 491 1.64 10.74 6.20
N TYR A 492 1.82 10.29 7.43
CA TYR A 492 1.91 11.17 8.60
C TYR A 492 2.99 12.25 8.44
N GLY A 493 2.66 13.45 8.87
CA GLY A 493 3.48 14.64 8.71
C GLY A 493 3.19 15.42 7.42
N ASP A 494 2.76 14.74 6.35
CA ASP A 494 2.44 15.43 5.08
C ASP A 494 1.26 16.39 5.23
N GLU A 495 0.33 16.10 6.13
CA GLU A 495 -0.82 16.96 6.44
C GLU A 495 -0.44 18.31 7.05
N ALA A 496 0.76 18.42 7.58
CA ALA A 496 1.30 19.64 8.18
C ALA A 496 2.53 20.20 7.41
N GLY A 497 2.82 19.66 6.23
CA GLY A 497 3.92 20.12 5.39
C GLY A 497 5.31 19.80 5.92
N TYR A 498 5.48 18.68 6.60
CA TYR A 498 6.79 18.26 7.11
C TYR A 498 7.79 18.05 5.97
N THR A 499 8.93 18.72 6.10
CA THR A 499 10.10 18.55 5.22
C THR A 499 10.97 17.39 5.67
N ASN A 500 12.02 17.07 4.92
CA ASN A 500 12.95 16.00 5.26
C ASN A 500 13.52 16.17 6.68
N ASP A 501 13.67 15.06 7.37
CA ASP A 501 14.30 14.96 8.68
C ASP A 501 15.64 14.25 8.52
N TYR A 502 16.73 14.99 8.74
CA TYR A 502 18.09 14.47 8.57
C TYR A 502 18.70 13.90 9.86
N SER A 503 17.93 13.87 10.95
CA SER A 503 18.40 13.35 12.25
C SER A 503 18.75 11.86 12.21
N TYR A 504 18.19 11.10 11.26
CA TYR A 504 18.50 9.68 11.07
C TYR A 504 19.98 9.42 10.82
N LEU A 505 20.73 10.39 10.29
CA LEU A 505 22.17 10.27 10.03
C LEU A 505 22.99 10.09 11.30
N ASN A 506 22.45 10.49 12.45
CA ASN A 506 23.09 10.33 13.76
C ASN A 506 22.71 9.02 14.47
N ASP A 507 21.87 8.20 13.86
CA ASP A 507 21.44 6.90 14.39
C ASP A 507 22.05 5.78 13.55
N SER A 508 22.97 5.02 14.13
CA SER A 508 23.67 3.92 13.45
C SER A 508 22.74 2.82 12.92
N GLY A 509 21.56 2.66 13.53
CA GLY A 509 20.52 1.72 13.09
C GLY A 509 19.68 2.22 11.90
N LYS A 510 19.83 3.49 11.50
CA LYS A 510 19.05 4.12 10.43
C LYS A 510 19.88 4.82 9.37
N SER A 511 21.11 5.24 9.70
CA SER A 511 21.95 6.08 8.83
C SER A 511 22.27 5.48 7.46
N TYR A 512 22.19 4.16 7.33
CA TYR A 512 22.42 3.43 6.09
C TYR A 512 21.19 3.41 5.14
N ASP A 513 20.03 3.90 5.60
CA ASP A 513 18.79 3.86 4.87
C ASP A 513 18.16 5.27 4.80
N ASN A 514 18.33 5.93 3.65
CA ASN A 514 17.84 7.31 3.50
C ASN A 514 16.32 7.45 3.39
N ARG A 515 15.55 6.37 3.44
CA ARG A 515 14.09 6.45 3.56
C ARG A 515 13.67 7.09 4.89
N TRP A 516 14.51 7.00 5.93
CA TRP A 516 14.26 7.67 7.21
C TRP A 516 14.20 9.19 7.08
N MET A 517 14.75 9.75 6.01
CA MET A 517 14.65 11.17 5.69
C MET A 517 13.19 11.65 5.59
N HIS A 518 12.29 10.82 5.05
CA HIS A 518 10.86 11.15 4.97
C HIS A 518 9.99 10.46 6.03
N ARG A 519 10.61 9.99 7.12
CA ARG A 519 9.91 9.40 8.28
C ARG A 519 10.15 10.28 9.52
N PRO A 520 9.56 11.49 9.58
CA PRO A 520 9.88 12.47 10.60
C PRO A 520 9.40 12.05 11.98
N ILE A 521 10.01 12.61 13.02
CA ILE A 521 9.46 12.61 14.38
C ILE A 521 8.52 13.80 14.49
N ILE A 522 7.25 13.55 14.79
CA ILE A 522 6.26 14.62 14.90
C ILE A 522 6.52 15.48 16.13
N ASN A 523 6.59 16.77 15.89
CA ASN A 523 6.67 17.78 16.94
C ASN A 523 5.27 18.37 17.19
N TRP A 524 4.64 17.94 18.28
CA TRP A 524 3.26 18.33 18.57
C TRP A 524 3.08 19.80 18.91
N GLU A 525 4.13 20.50 19.36
CA GLU A 525 4.09 21.96 19.51
C GLU A 525 3.99 22.64 18.13
N ARG A 526 4.78 22.18 17.16
CA ARG A 526 4.65 22.63 15.76
C ARG A 526 3.27 22.32 15.18
N ASN A 527 2.73 21.13 15.46
CA ASN A 527 1.43 20.71 14.94
C ASN A 527 0.26 21.55 15.47
N LYS A 528 0.41 22.29 16.55
CA LYS A 528 -0.57 23.30 16.97
C LYS A 528 -0.77 24.39 15.91
N SER A 529 0.22 24.65 15.09
CA SER A 529 0.18 25.63 14.00
C SER A 529 -0.81 25.26 12.89
N VAL A 530 -1.30 24.02 12.81
CA VAL A 530 -2.37 23.66 11.86
C VAL A 530 -3.64 24.47 12.08
N SER A 531 -3.85 24.97 13.29
CA SER A 531 -4.96 25.84 13.65
C SER A 531 -4.64 27.35 13.56
N LYS A 532 -3.38 27.70 13.26
CA LYS A 532 -2.93 29.09 13.19
C LYS A 532 -2.96 29.60 11.76
N LYS A 533 -3.95 30.42 11.44
CA LYS A 533 -4.17 30.97 10.10
C LYS A 533 -2.90 31.63 9.53
N GLY A 534 -2.59 31.29 8.29
CA GLY A 534 -1.47 31.89 7.54
C GLY A 534 -0.14 31.12 7.66
N THR A 535 -0.05 30.11 8.53
CA THR A 535 1.13 29.23 8.58
C THR A 535 1.10 28.23 7.43
N THR A 536 2.25 27.68 7.06
CA THR A 536 2.36 26.61 6.07
C THR A 536 1.57 25.39 6.53
N GLU A 537 1.70 25.03 7.80
CA GLU A 537 0.98 23.90 8.43
C GLU A 537 -0.54 24.08 8.29
N ASN A 538 -1.05 25.27 8.57
CA ASN A 538 -2.48 25.57 8.45
C ASN A 538 -2.97 25.50 7.01
N GLN A 539 -2.23 26.06 6.05
CA GLN A 539 -2.62 26.04 4.64
C GLN A 539 -2.76 24.60 4.12
N VAL A 540 -1.78 23.74 4.38
CA VAL A 540 -1.79 22.35 3.95
C VAL A 540 -2.88 21.56 4.66
N TYR A 541 -2.96 21.66 5.98
CA TYR A 541 -3.94 20.94 6.79
C TYR A 541 -5.39 21.31 6.43
N THR A 542 -5.66 22.61 6.32
CA THR A 542 -7.00 23.09 6.00
C THR A 542 -7.42 22.67 4.59
N ALA A 543 -6.51 22.72 3.62
CA ALA A 543 -6.79 22.27 2.26
C ALA A 543 -7.12 20.77 2.23
N LEU A 544 -6.34 19.93 2.93
CA LEU A 544 -6.64 18.50 3.05
C LEU A 544 -7.97 18.24 3.73
N GLN A 545 -8.27 18.95 4.80
CA GLN A 545 -9.56 18.86 5.49
C GLN A 545 -10.72 19.16 4.54
N GLN A 546 -10.60 20.19 3.72
CA GLN A 546 -11.60 20.56 2.72
C GLN A 546 -11.71 19.51 1.59
N LEU A 547 -10.59 18.99 1.11
CA LEU A 547 -10.55 17.92 0.10
C LEU A 547 -11.26 16.65 0.59
N ILE A 548 -10.98 16.23 1.81
CA ILE A 548 -11.58 15.05 2.42
C ILE A 548 -13.09 15.26 2.61
N LYS A 549 -13.49 16.43 3.08
CA LYS A 549 -14.91 16.77 3.23
C LYS A 549 -15.64 16.77 1.88
N LEU A 550 -15.04 17.36 0.85
CA LEU A 550 -15.60 17.36 -0.50
C LEU A 550 -15.74 15.94 -1.04
N ARG A 551 -14.67 15.12 -0.94
CA ARG A 551 -14.71 13.72 -1.35
C ARG A 551 -15.87 12.97 -0.69
N ARG A 552 -16.02 13.07 0.64
CA ARG A 552 -17.09 12.39 1.38
C ARG A 552 -18.49 12.81 0.97
N SER A 553 -18.66 14.06 0.55
CA SER A 553 -19.95 14.57 0.06
C SER A 553 -20.34 14.04 -1.32
N LEU A 554 -19.44 13.34 -2.02
CA LEU A 554 -19.60 12.93 -3.41
C LEU A 554 -19.56 11.40 -3.55
N PRO A 555 -20.72 10.68 -3.43
CA PRO A 555 -20.78 9.23 -3.67
C PRO A 555 -20.21 8.80 -5.03
N ILE A 556 -20.22 9.71 -5.98
CA ILE A 556 -19.70 9.51 -7.34
C ILE A 556 -18.20 9.19 -7.40
N VAL A 557 -17.43 9.52 -6.34
CA VAL A 557 -16.00 9.19 -6.26
C VAL A 557 -15.71 7.85 -5.59
N ALA A 558 -16.74 7.12 -5.16
CA ALA A 558 -16.59 5.73 -4.72
C ALA A 558 -16.04 4.87 -5.85
N ASP A 559 -15.32 3.80 -5.52
CA ASP A 559 -14.68 2.94 -6.52
C ASP A 559 -15.68 1.93 -7.11
N LEU A 560 -16.42 2.38 -8.10
CA LEU A 560 -17.44 1.61 -8.82
C LEU A 560 -17.05 1.36 -10.29
N LYS A 561 -15.77 1.43 -10.60
CA LYS A 561 -15.23 1.36 -11.98
C LYS A 561 -15.89 2.40 -12.90
N ASN A 562 -16.06 3.60 -12.38
CA ASN A 562 -16.86 4.70 -12.93
C ASN A 562 -15.99 5.92 -13.23
N ILE A 563 -14.88 5.71 -13.90
CA ILE A 563 -13.96 6.76 -14.34
C ILE A 563 -13.71 6.66 -15.84
N LYS A 564 -13.66 7.83 -16.50
CA LYS A 564 -13.27 7.96 -17.89
C LYS A 564 -12.25 9.09 -18.00
N TRP A 565 -11.07 8.77 -18.48
CA TRP A 565 -10.05 9.79 -18.75
C TRP A 565 -10.39 10.57 -20.01
N LEU A 566 -10.16 11.88 -19.97
CA LEU A 566 -10.42 12.78 -21.07
C LEU A 566 -9.25 12.78 -22.05
N GLU A 567 -9.56 12.63 -23.32
CA GLU A 567 -8.64 12.95 -24.40
C GLU A 567 -8.74 14.47 -24.65
N ASN A 568 -7.73 15.20 -24.23
CA ASN A 568 -7.64 16.62 -24.48
C ASN A 568 -6.32 16.93 -25.20
N HIS A 569 -6.26 18.08 -25.85
CA HIS A 569 -5.10 18.46 -26.66
C HIS A 569 -4.03 19.22 -25.86
N ASN A 570 -4.21 19.38 -24.55
CA ASN A 570 -3.24 20.05 -23.69
C ASN A 570 -2.45 19.02 -22.89
N ASN A 571 -1.17 18.86 -23.19
CA ASN A 571 -0.29 17.89 -22.57
C ASN A 571 0.07 18.19 -21.10
N SER A 572 -0.30 19.36 -20.59
CA SER A 572 -0.05 19.76 -19.19
C SER A 572 -1.25 19.55 -18.28
N ILE A 573 -2.43 19.32 -18.85
CA ILE A 573 -3.68 19.13 -18.10
C ILE A 573 -4.10 17.67 -18.12
N ALA A 574 -4.11 17.04 -16.94
CA ALA A 574 -4.76 15.76 -16.74
C ALA A 574 -6.24 15.98 -16.45
N GLY A 575 -7.10 15.21 -17.09
CA GLY A 575 -8.54 15.32 -16.88
C GLY A 575 -9.23 13.97 -16.92
N PHE A 576 -10.21 13.80 -16.05
CA PHE A 576 -11.08 12.63 -16.04
C PHE A 576 -12.49 13.01 -15.58
N VAL A 577 -13.44 12.17 -15.93
CA VAL A 577 -14.83 12.25 -15.50
C VAL A 577 -15.12 11.07 -14.57
N ARG A 578 -15.72 11.38 -13.42
CA ARG A 578 -16.36 10.39 -12.56
C ARG A 578 -17.86 10.45 -12.78
N TYR A 579 -18.53 9.31 -12.81
CA TYR A 579 -19.95 9.25 -13.18
C TYR A 579 -20.72 8.17 -12.43
N ILE A 580 -22.01 8.43 -12.17
CA ILE A 580 -23.01 7.43 -11.76
C ILE A 580 -24.28 7.76 -12.53
N GLY A 581 -24.71 6.87 -13.45
CA GLY A 581 -25.84 7.15 -14.32
C GLY A 581 -25.60 8.41 -15.14
N GLU A 582 -26.52 9.35 -15.07
CA GLU A 582 -26.42 10.65 -15.76
C GLU A 582 -25.63 11.71 -14.96
N GLU A 583 -25.39 11.48 -13.67
CA GLU A 583 -24.57 12.38 -12.87
C GLU A 583 -23.10 12.20 -13.18
N LYS A 584 -22.40 13.32 -13.29
CA LYS A 584 -20.95 13.34 -13.51
C LYS A 584 -20.29 14.53 -12.85
N ILE A 585 -19.01 14.37 -12.54
CA ILE A 585 -18.07 15.45 -12.23
C ILE A 585 -16.88 15.35 -13.18
N THR A 586 -16.36 16.51 -13.58
CA THR A 586 -15.16 16.61 -14.42
C THR A 586 -14.03 17.19 -13.57
N CYS A 587 -12.95 16.43 -13.46
CA CYS A 587 -11.78 16.80 -12.67
C CYS A 587 -10.62 17.16 -13.59
N LEU A 588 -10.05 18.35 -13.42
CA LEU A 588 -8.97 18.89 -14.25
C LEU A 588 -7.80 19.33 -13.37
N PHE A 589 -6.58 18.97 -13.79
CA PHE A 589 -5.35 19.20 -13.01
C PHE A 589 -4.26 19.75 -13.92
N ASN A 590 -3.80 20.99 -13.65
CA ASN A 590 -2.65 21.57 -14.36
C ASN A 590 -1.35 21.22 -13.63
N PHE A 591 -0.54 20.36 -14.21
CA PHE A 591 0.75 19.94 -13.65
C PHE A 591 1.92 20.85 -14.04
N SER A 592 1.66 21.93 -14.76
CA SER A 592 2.72 22.83 -15.23
C SER A 592 2.86 24.10 -14.40
N SER A 593 4.03 24.71 -14.50
CA SER A 593 4.35 26.00 -13.89
C SER A 593 3.80 27.21 -14.67
N ALA A 594 3.06 26.96 -15.75
CA ALA A 594 2.46 28.00 -16.58
C ALA A 594 0.93 27.91 -16.54
N PRO A 595 0.21 29.03 -16.71
CA PRO A 595 -1.21 29.00 -16.97
C PRO A 595 -1.49 28.14 -18.22
N GLN A 596 -2.54 27.35 -18.17
CA GLN A 596 -2.96 26.47 -19.27
C GLN A 596 -4.44 26.66 -19.57
N GLU A 597 -4.83 26.31 -20.78
CA GLU A 597 -6.21 26.43 -21.23
C GLU A 597 -6.69 25.14 -21.88
N ILE A 598 -7.96 24.86 -21.72
CA ILE A 598 -8.64 23.70 -22.33
C ILE A 598 -9.98 24.14 -22.90
N THR A 599 -10.37 23.56 -24.03
CA THR A 599 -11.64 23.91 -24.67
C THR A 599 -12.85 23.37 -23.91
N TRP A 600 -13.98 24.05 -24.04
CA TRP A 600 -15.20 23.68 -23.34
C TRP A 600 -15.86 22.39 -23.87
N PHE A 601 -15.42 21.84 -25.00
CA PHE A 601 -15.98 20.59 -25.53
C PHE A 601 -15.84 19.41 -24.54
N ILE A 602 -14.91 19.49 -23.59
CA ILE A 602 -14.77 18.50 -22.51
C ILE A 602 -16.05 18.35 -21.68
N MET A 603 -16.93 19.37 -21.70
CA MET A 603 -18.20 19.36 -20.98
C MET A 603 -19.34 18.74 -21.79
N ASP A 604 -19.12 18.37 -23.04
CA ASP A 604 -20.15 17.77 -23.88
C ASP A 604 -20.50 16.36 -23.39
N SER A 605 -21.79 16.09 -23.31
CA SER A 605 -22.33 14.78 -22.93
C SER A 605 -23.61 14.51 -23.69
N ASN A 606 -23.67 13.37 -24.40
CA ASN A 606 -24.84 12.97 -25.19
C ASN A 606 -25.33 14.05 -26.17
N GLY A 607 -24.41 14.79 -26.76
CA GLY A 607 -24.72 15.88 -27.70
C GLY A 607 -25.25 17.15 -27.05
N GLN A 608 -25.14 17.26 -25.74
CA GLN A 608 -25.53 18.44 -24.97
C GLN A 608 -24.36 19.04 -24.21
N ARG A 609 -24.33 20.35 -24.08
CA ARG A 609 -23.38 21.12 -23.29
C ARG A 609 -24.15 21.92 -22.25
N PRO A 610 -23.81 21.84 -20.95
CA PRO A 610 -24.44 22.67 -19.94
C PRO A 610 -24.13 24.15 -20.18
N ALA A 611 -25.05 25.04 -19.84
CA ALA A 611 -24.81 26.48 -19.92
C ALA A 611 -23.90 26.99 -18.80
N GLN A 612 -23.91 26.32 -17.65
CA GLN A 612 -23.17 26.69 -16.46
C GLN A 612 -22.66 25.44 -15.73
N VAL A 613 -21.51 25.56 -15.11
CA VAL A 613 -20.95 24.56 -14.19
C VAL A 613 -20.44 25.23 -12.94
N LYS A 614 -20.42 24.49 -11.85
CA LYS A 614 -19.86 24.92 -10.56
C LYS A 614 -18.56 24.20 -10.29
N ASP A 615 -17.51 24.95 -9.97
CA ASP A 615 -16.30 24.38 -9.41
C ASP A 615 -16.54 24.10 -7.91
N LEU A 616 -16.68 22.82 -7.56
CA LEU A 616 -16.98 22.39 -6.19
C LEU A 616 -15.83 22.68 -5.21
N TRP A 617 -14.60 22.81 -5.73
CA TRP A 617 -13.44 23.16 -4.91
C TRP A 617 -13.40 24.64 -4.53
N SER A 618 -13.46 25.51 -5.53
CA SER A 618 -13.43 26.97 -5.29
C SER A 618 -14.78 27.56 -4.92
N GLY A 619 -15.89 26.90 -5.24
CA GLY A 619 -17.24 27.43 -5.11
C GLY A 619 -17.66 28.34 -6.26
N GLU A 620 -16.78 28.59 -7.24
CA GLU A 620 -17.02 29.47 -8.38
C GLU A 620 -18.03 28.87 -9.35
N SER A 621 -18.97 29.69 -9.82
CA SER A 621 -19.88 29.35 -10.91
C SER A 621 -19.31 29.88 -12.23
N LEU A 622 -19.19 29.00 -13.21
CA LEU A 622 -18.57 29.30 -14.51
C LEU A 622 -19.61 29.17 -15.62
N ASN A 623 -19.66 30.16 -16.51
CA ASN A 623 -20.43 30.08 -17.75
C ASN A 623 -19.63 29.20 -18.75
N VAL A 624 -20.28 28.20 -19.29
CA VAL A 624 -19.69 27.32 -20.28
C VAL A 624 -19.73 28.00 -21.65
N GLY A 625 -18.57 28.16 -22.24
CA GLY A 625 -18.43 28.81 -23.55
C GLY A 625 -18.64 27.89 -24.73
N MET A 626 -18.51 28.48 -25.92
CA MET A 626 -18.54 27.77 -27.21
C MET A 626 -17.19 27.10 -27.51
N ASP A 627 -17.06 26.35 -28.57
CA ASP A 627 -15.85 25.60 -28.94
C ASP A 627 -14.58 26.44 -29.09
N HIS A 628 -14.73 27.71 -29.44
CA HIS A 628 -13.62 28.65 -29.56
C HIS A 628 -13.25 29.34 -28.24
N ASP A 629 -14.05 29.13 -27.21
CA ASP A 629 -13.76 29.65 -25.85
C ASP A 629 -12.99 28.60 -25.06
N HIS A 630 -12.20 29.07 -24.12
CA HIS A 630 -11.32 28.23 -23.33
C HIS A 630 -11.54 28.43 -21.83
N LEU A 631 -11.41 27.35 -21.08
CA LEU A 631 -11.34 27.34 -19.63
C LEU A 631 -9.88 27.42 -19.20
N GLY A 632 -9.53 28.43 -18.41
CA GLY A 632 -8.19 28.60 -17.87
C GLY A 632 -7.97 27.87 -16.55
N LEU A 633 -6.75 27.35 -16.39
CA LEU A 633 -6.23 26.85 -15.12
C LEU A 633 -4.89 27.55 -14.84
N ALA A 634 -4.77 28.16 -13.66
CA ALA A 634 -3.50 28.73 -13.19
C ALA A 634 -2.45 27.62 -12.99
N PRO A 635 -1.15 27.97 -12.82
CA PRO A 635 -0.13 26.99 -12.50
C PRO A 635 -0.51 26.12 -11.29
N TYR A 636 -0.43 24.80 -11.43
CA TYR A 636 -0.74 23.83 -10.38
C TYR A 636 -2.16 23.91 -9.81
N GLN A 637 -3.07 24.53 -10.54
CA GLN A 637 -4.50 24.60 -10.18
C GLN A 637 -5.22 23.32 -10.59
N PHE A 638 -6.22 22.92 -9.81
CA PHE A 638 -7.19 21.91 -10.19
C PHE A 638 -8.62 22.43 -10.06
N ARG A 639 -9.54 21.83 -10.78
CA ARG A 639 -10.96 22.15 -10.78
C ARG A 639 -11.79 20.87 -10.68
N ILE A 640 -12.86 20.91 -9.90
CA ILE A 640 -13.84 19.81 -9.76
C ILE A 640 -15.19 20.36 -10.21
N LEU A 641 -15.52 20.13 -11.46
CA LEU A 641 -16.67 20.76 -12.13
C LEU A 641 -17.91 19.86 -12.08
N LYS A 642 -19.04 20.42 -11.63
CA LYS A 642 -20.35 19.77 -11.64
C LYS A 642 -21.41 20.65 -12.28
#